data_40f6b9351a4a2fe1c9dab89d11106812
#
_entry.id   40f6b9351a4a2fe1c9dab89d11106812
#
_cell.length_a   1.000
_cell.length_b   1.000
_cell.length_c   1.000
_cell.angle_alpha   90.00
_cell.angle_beta   90.00
_cell.angle_gamma   90.00
#
_symmetry.space_group_name_H-M   'P 1'
#
loop_
_entity.id
_entity.type
_entity.pdbx_description
1 polymer ?
#
loop_
_entity_poly.entity_id
_entity_poly.type
_entity_poly.pdbx_seq_one_letter_code
_entity_poly.pdbx_strand_id
1 'polypeptide(L)'
;MELKKIIKNNHLEELFSKVTIGIEKEGQRILENGQISKTDHPKVLEPRHKNPYIQTDFAESQIELITTPERNEKDVIRVLNAIHEVALKNMPEDEYIWPLSIPAVLPEDKDIKVAQFEKEWDIVYREYLVEKYGKYKQMVSGIHYNFQIDDDFMQNVADITNTDVVDVKNNIYMKLARQFLRYQWLLVYLYGASPFAEDKYFTNGKKPEGFVRSLRTSKYGYVNDDDIVVSYSSLEKYISDLTGYVKDKKLIAEKEFYSSVRFRGAETVADLPKKGIKYIEFRLFDLNPFAPFGILEKDVRFIHLFIKSLVWMEEENKETSESKGKEYSENIALSHPLEMPIYLEEGLELLDNMKNMVRELSLPESDILLIEEKENELIDPSLTIAAQIVKEYEKEGSILEFGVSLAKKYKEDALREYYSLSAYNNMELSTQAVIEDAIKNGIKVDVIDENDQFIRLESGGVVEYVKNGNMTSKDTYISPLIMENKVVTKKVLSEKGFRVPGGYEVSTLDDALLKFDYLINKPIVIKPKSTNFGLGITIFKHGTDNIEDFSKAVLLALKEDKDILIEEFIDGTEYRFFVIEGETKAVLLRVPANVVGDGKHTIAKLVEIKNENPLRGDAKKTPLKKIELGEIESLQLKEQGLNFDTILEEGQIAYLRENSNISTGGDSIDMTDEVDESYKELAVEISDAMMAKVCGVDLIIKDIKQAATNQNYGVIEANFNPMMMMHIYPHKGKSRRLSLDVLRMLFPDRKIN
;
A
#
# COMPACT_ATOMS: atom_id res chain seq x y z
N MET A 1 34.34 -22.53 4.88
CA MET A 1 33.85 -22.15 6.25
C MET A 1 32.76 -23.13 6.64
N GLU A 2 32.95 -23.87 7.72
CA GLU A 2 31.93 -24.80 8.23
C GLU A 2 30.85 -24.01 9.01
N LEU A 3 30.03 -23.26 8.26
CA LEU A 3 29.09 -22.29 8.82
C LEU A 3 28.10 -22.92 9.81
N LYS A 4 27.58 -24.12 9.50
CA LYS A 4 26.69 -24.89 10.41
C LYS A 4 27.30 -25.08 11.79
N LYS A 5 28.61 -25.45 11.85
CA LYS A 5 29.32 -25.62 13.13
C LYS A 5 29.48 -24.29 13.88
N ILE A 6 29.76 -23.20 13.14
CA ILE A 6 29.89 -21.87 13.77
C ILE A 6 28.55 -21.46 14.38
N ILE A 7 27.43 -21.63 13.67
CA ILE A 7 26.08 -21.30 14.14
C ILE A 7 25.77 -22.10 15.42
N LYS A 8 25.93 -23.44 15.36
CA LYS A 8 25.59 -24.33 16.50
C LYS A 8 26.45 -24.07 17.73
N ASN A 9 27.76 -23.95 17.56
CA ASN A 9 28.69 -23.82 18.68
C ASN A 9 28.60 -22.47 19.39
N ASN A 10 28.04 -21.45 18.72
CA ASN A 10 27.97 -20.09 19.24
C ASN A 10 26.51 -19.60 19.42
N HIS A 11 25.51 -20.49 19.31
CA HIS A 11 24.10 -20.19 19.52
C HIS A 11 23.58 -19.04 18.64
N LEU A 12 23.93 -19.03 17.35
CA LEU A 12 23.54 -18.01 16.40
C LEU A 12 22.26 -18.34 15.62
N GLU A 13 21.51 -19.38 15.99
CA GLU A 13 20.33 -19.88 15.28
C GLU A 13 19.27 -18.80 15.08
N GLU A 14 19.00 -17.99 16.13
CA GLU A 14 18.03 -16.89 16.05
C GLU A 14 18.49 -15.80 15.07
N LEU A 15 19.77 -15.38 15.15
CA LEU A 15 20.33 -14.39 14.23
C LEU A 15 20.35 -14.90 12.78
N PHE A 16 20.76 -16.16 12.58
CA PHE A 16 20.71 -16.78 11.25
C PHE A 16 19.29 -16.88 10.70
N SER A 17 18.27 -16.92 11.58
CA SER A 17 16.88 -16.92 11.15
C SER A 17 16.37 -15.56 10.67
N LYS A 18 17.02 -14.47 11.04
CA LYS A 18 16.67 -13.11 10.60
C LYS A 18 17.15 -12.85 9.18
N VAL A 19 16.22 -12.44 8.33
CA VAL A 19 16.50 -12.09 6.93
C VAL A 19 15.70 -10.86 6.53
N THR A 20 16.02 -10.33 5.37
CA THR A 20 15.22 -9.31 4.71
C THR A 20 14.91 -9.78 3.30
N ILE A 21 13.64 -9.65 2.90
CA ILE A 21 13.10 -10.14 1.63
C ILE A 21 12.49 -8.96 0.87
N GLY A 22 12.75 -8.87 -0.43
CA GLY A 22 12.08 -7.97 -1.35
C GLY A 22 11.59 -8.71 -2.59
N ILE A 23 10.49 -8.26 -3.16
CA ILE A 23 9.90 -8.82 -4.37
C ILE A 23 9.82 -7.73 -5.45
N GLU A 24 10.24 -8.06 -6.67
CA GLU A 24 10.00 -7.29 -7.87
C GLU A 24 9.08 -8.12 -8.77
N LYS A 25 7.88 -7.61 -9.07
CA LYS A 25 6.92 -8.27 -9.94
C LYS A 25 6.78 -7.50 -11.23
N GLU A 26 7.10 -8.11 -12.33
CA GLU A 26 6.82 -7.60 -13.67
C GLU A 26 5.43 -8.02 -14.14
N GLY A 27 4.86 -7.29 -15.12
CA GLY A 27 3.60 -7.66 -15.75
C GLY A 27 3.28 -6.78 -16.95
N GLN A 28 2.73 -7.39 -18.03
CA GLN A 28 2.29 -6.63 -19.20
C GLN A 28 0.93 -5.97 -18.93
N ARG A 29 0.79 -4.70 -19.28
CA ARG A 29 -0.52 -4.03 -19.35
C ARG A 29 -1.24 -4.47 -20.61
N ILE A 30 -2.46 -4.94 -20.48
CA ILE A 30 -3.28 -5.44 -21.57
C ILE A 30 -4.65 -4.74 -21.59
N LEU A 31 -5.30 -4.77 -22.75
CA LEU A 31 -6.70 -4.40 -22.91
C LEU A 31 -7.63 -5.59 -22.66
N GLU A 32 -8.94 -5.35 -22.61
CA GLU A 32 -9.96 -6.39 -22.38
C GLU A 32 -9.92 -7.55 -23.39
N ASN A 33 -9.45 -7.30 -24.60
CA ASN A 33 -9.27 -8.32 -25.64
C ASN A 33 -7.93 -9.06 -25.58
N GLY A 34 -7.13 -8.82 -24.53
CA GLY A 34 -5.82 -9.41 -24.30
C GLY A 34 -4.68 -8.84 -25.13
N GLN A 35 -4.95 -7.84 -25.98
CA GLN A 35 -3.88 -7.14 -26.70
C GLN A 35 -3.04 -6.30 -25.73
N ILE A 36 -1.74 -6.22 -26.01
CA ILE A 36 -0.83 -5.37 -25.23
C ILE A 36 -1.26 -3.90 -25.35
N SER A 37 -1.32 -3.21 -24.21
CA SER A 37 -1.59 -1.78 -24.17
C SER A 37 -0.53 -0.98 -24.91
N LYS A 38 -0.97 0.05 -25.65
CA LYS A 38 -0.09 1.00 -26.36
C LYS A 38 0.01 2.36 -25.66
N THR A 39 -0.64 2.53 -24.49
CA THR A 39 -0.58 3.77 -23.73
C THR A 39 0.78 3.93 -23.07
N ASP A 40 1.14 5.18 -22.80
CA ASP A 40 2.35 5.49 -22.04
C ASP A 40 2.20 5.08 -20.56
N HIS A 41 3.31 5.02 -19.87
CA HIS A 41 3.31 4.86 -18.42
C HIS A 41 2.46 5.98 -17.76
N PRO A 42 1.61 5.68 -16.77
CA PRO A 42 0.72 6.68 -16.19
C PRO A 42 1.49 7.89 -15.64
N LYS A 43 1.20 9.08 -16.17
CA LYS A 43 1.92 10.32 -15.81
C LYS A 43 1.91 10.66 -14.32
N VAL A 44 0.88 10.22 -13.61
CA VAL A 44 0.75 10.43 -12.16
C VAL A 44 1.74 9.58 -11.34
N LEU A 45 2.36 8.57 -11.96
CA LEU A 45 3.39 7.70 -11.36
C LEU A 45 4.82 8.13 -11.75
N GLU A 46 4.97 9.15 -12.60
CA GLU A 46 6.26 9.70 -13.02
C GLU A 46 6.87 10.65 -11.96
N PRO A 47 8.18 10.86 -11.95
CA PRO A 47 9.16 10.25 -12.84
C PRO A 47 9.56 8.84 -12.37
N ARG A 48 9.65 7.88 -13.31
CA ARG A 48 9.94 6.45 -13.04
C ARG A 48 11.20 6.23 -12.22
N HIS A 49 12.29 6.90 -12.57
CA HIS A 49 13.60 6.74 -11.91
C HIS A 49 13.61 7.22 -10.44
N LYS A 50 12.58 7.97 -10.00
CA LYS A 50 12.41 8.43 -8.61
C LYS A 50 11.32 7.68 -7.86
N ASN A 51 10.53 6.86 -8.55
CA ASN A 51 9.53 6.02 -7.89
C ASN A 51 10.15 4.64 -7.61
N PRO A 52 10.46 4.29 -6.35
CA PRO A 52 11.07 3.00 -6.03
C PRO A 52 10.07 1.83 -6.06
N TYR A 53 8.78 2.10 -6.21
CA TYR A 53 7.71 1.11 -6.12
C TYR A 53 7.15 0.68 -7.46
N ILE A 54 6.96 1.64 -8.38
CA ILE A 54 6.26 1.41 -9.64
C ILE A 54 7.10 1.97 -10.78
N GLN A 55 7.65 1.08 -11.56
CA GLN A 55 8.54 1.38 -12.68
C GLN A 55 8.05 0.72 -13.97
N THR A 56 8.88 0.76 -14.99
CA THR A 56 8.68 0.07 -16.26
C THR A 56 9.97 -0.69 -16.56
N ASP A 57 9.87 -1.95 -16.96
CA ASP A 57 11.06 -2.72 -17.31
C ASP A 57 11.48 -2.47 -18.78
N PHE A 58 11.28 -3.41 -19.68
CA PHE A 58 11.74 -3.28 -21.07
C PHE A 58 10.76 -2.57 -21.99
N ALA A 59 9.50 -3.03 -22.01
CA ALA A 59 8.45 -2.46 -22.84
C ALA A 59 7.66 -1.40 -22.07
N GLU A 60 7.18 -0.36 -22.77
CA GLU A 60 6.34 0.70 -22.16
C GLU A 60 5.08 0.14 -21.48
N SER A 61 4.59 -1.00 -21.97
CA SER A 61 3.48 -1.75 -21.38
C SER A 61 3.87 -2.62 -20.19
N GLN A 62 5.16 -2.86 -19.94
CA GLN A 62 5.65 -3.78 -18.92
C GLN A 62 5.85 -3.03 -17.59
N ILE A 63 4.82 -3.06 -16.74
CA ILE A 63 4.90 -2.46 -15.40
C ILE A 63 5.72 -3.35 -14.48
N GLU A 64 6.52 -2.73 -13.64
CA GLU A 64 7.34 -3.39 -12.62
C GLU A 64 6.97 -2.84 -11.23
N LEU A 65 6.57 -3.73 -10.33
CA LEU A 65 6.13 -3.43 -8.98
C LEU A 65 7.16 -3.95 -7.98
N ILE A 66 7.78 -3.04 -7.23
CA ILE A 66 8.96 -3.31 -6.39
C ILE A 66 8.59 -3.02 -4.93
N THR A 67 8.72 -4.02 -4.05
CA THR A 67 8.46 -3.83 -2.62
C THR A 67 9.64 -3.17 -1.91
N THR A 68 9.36 -2.58 -0.75
CA THR A 68 10.39 -2.37 0.27
C THR A 68 10.92 -3.72 0.75
N PRO A 69 12.18 -3.76 1.26
CA PRO A 69 12.69 -4.96 1.92
C PRO A 69 12.01 -5.16 3.28
N GLU A 70 11.39 -6.33 3.46
CA GLU A 70 10.60 -6.69 4.64
C GLU A 70 11.23 -7.87 5.40
N ARG A 71 10.91 -8.02 6.69
CA ARG A 71 11.50 -9.05 7.54
C ARG A 71 10.79 -10.40 7.51
N ASN A 72 9.62 -10.46 6.91
CA ASN A 72 8.83 -11.68 6.77
C ASN A 72 7.97 -11.70 5.50
N GLU A 73 7.47 -12.86 5.17
CA GLU A 73 6.73 -13.16 3.95
C GLU A 73 5.38 -12.44 3.89
N LYS A 74 4.68 -12.34 5.03
CA LYS A 74 3.38 -11.69 5.13
C LYS A 74 3.49 -10.20 4.83
N ASP A 75 4.50 -9.54 5.39
CA ASP A 75 4.69 -8.10 5.20
C ASP A 75 5.10 -7.78 3.76
N VAL A 76 5.99 -8.58 3.13
CA VAL A 76 6.37 -8.34 1.74
C VAL A 76 5.19 -8.51 0.77
N ILE A 77 4.33 -9.50 0.99
CA ILE A 77 3.10 -9.69 0.18
C ILE A 77 2.10 -8.57 0.46
N ARG A 78 1.97 -8.11 1.70
CA ARG A 78 1.14 -6.97 2.06
C ARG A 78 1.57 -5.69 1.33
N VAL A 79 2.86 -5.39 1.32
CA VAL A 79 3.41 -4.24 0.58
C VAL A 79 3.19 -4.40 -0.93
N LEU A 80 3.41 -5.60 -1.49
CA LEU A 80 3.16 -5.87 -2.91
C LEU A 80 1.68 -5.66 -3.28
N ASN A 81 0.75 -6.08 -2.41
CA ASN A 81 -0.67 -5.83 -2.56
C ASN A 81 -0.97 -4.32 -2.63
N ALA A 82 -0.48 -3.53 -1.67
CA ALA A 82 -0.70 -2.07 -1.67
C ALA A 82 -0.18 -1.41 -2.95
N ILE A 83 1.03 -1.78 -3.39
CA ILE A 83 1.62 -1.25 -4.62
C ILE A 83 0.78 -1.64 -5.85
N HIS A 84 0.29 -2.88 -5.89
CA HIS A 84 -0.55 -3.38 -6.97
C HIS A 84 -1.90 -2.64 -7.04
N GLU A 85 -2.54 -2.39 -5.90
CA GLU A 85 -3.76 -1.57 -5.82
C GLU A 85 -3.51 -0.13 -6.28
N VAL A 86 -2.42 0.50 -5.82
CA VAL A 86 -2.05 1.86 -6.24
C VAL A 86 -1.80 1.90 -7.75
N ALA A 87 -1.12 0.91 -8.32
CA ALA A 87 -0.89 0.83 -9.76
C ALA A 87 -2.22 0.74 -10.52
N LEU A 88 -3.12 -0.18 -10.13
CA LEU A 88 -4.42 -0.38 -10.78
C LEU A 88 -5.35 0.84 -10.67
N LYS A 89 -5.35 1.55 -9.53
CA LYS A 89 -6.12 2.79 -9.34
C LYS A 89 -5.65 3.94 -10.24
N ASN A 90 -4.40 3.90 -10.70
CA ASN A 90 -3.78 4.97 -11.49
C ASN A 90 -3.53 4.58 -12.96
N MET A 91 -3.87 3.36 -13.37
CA MET A 91 -3.88 2.91 -14.77
C MET A 91 -5.20 3.32 -15.46
N PRO A 92 -5.23 3.38 -16.82
CA PRO A 92 -6.48 3.52 -17.56
C PRO A 92 -7.54 2.48 -17.17
N GLU A 93 -8.81 2.88 -17.20
CA GLU A 93 -9.92 2.05 -16.73
C GLU A 93 -10.07 0.74 -17.52
N ASP A 94 -9.76 0.77 -18.81
CA ASP A 94 -9.83 -0.36 -19.75
C ASP A 94 -8.56 -1.22 -19.79
N GLU A 95 -7.57 -0.94 -18.94
CA GLU A 95 -6.33 -1.71 -18.85
C GLU A 95 -6.31 -2.65 -17.66
N TYR A 96 -5.63 -3.78 -17.85
CA TYR A 96 -5.45 -4.85 -16.86
C TYR A 96 -3.98 -5.26 -16.82
N ILE A 97 -3.54 -5.93 -15.75
CA ILE A 97 -2.20 -6.55 -15.66
C ILE A 97 -2.33 -8.02 -16.02
N TRP A 98 -1.60 -8.46 -17.05
CA TRP A 98 -1.57 -9.84 -17.50
C TRP A 98 -0.96 -10.75 -16.43
N PRO A 99 -1.61 -11.88 -16.05
CA PRO A 99 -1.19 -12.68 -14.89
C PRO A 99 -0.17 -13.78 -15.21
N LEU A 100 0.17 -13.99 -16.50
CA LEU A 100 1.16 -15.01 -16.89
C LEU A 100 2.47 -14.36 -17.36
N SER A 101 3.56 -15.14 -17.37
CA SER A 101 4.88 -14.66 -17.75
C SER A 101 4.97 -14.28 -19.22
N ILE A 102 4.31 -15.03 -20.12
CA ILE A 102 4.33 -14.76 -21.56
C ILE A 102 2.97 -14.23 -21.97
N PRO A 103 2.91 -13.11 -22.73
CA PRO A 103 1.65 -12.59 -23.28
C PRO A 103 0.97 -13.59 -24.22
N ALA A 104 -0.36 -13.72 -24.11
CA ALA A 104 -1.13 -14.60 -25.00
C ALA A 104 -1.19 -14.08 -26.44
N VAL A 105 -1.18 -12.75 -26.62
CA VAL A 105 -1.21 -12.08 -27.93
C VAL A 105 0.02 -11.21 -28.05
N LEU A 106 0.95 -11.61 -28.88
CA LEU A 106 2.14 -10.82 -29.17
C LEU A 106 1.83 -9.77 -30.28
N PRO A 107 2.16 -8.50 -30.06
CA PRO A 107 2.02 -7.48 -31.12
C PRO A 107 3.03 -7.73 -32.25
N GLU A 108 2.89 -7.00 -33.35
CA GLU A 108 3.95 -6.94 -34.36
C GLU A 108 5.18 -6.24 -33.77
N ASP A 109 6.38 -6.66 -34.13
CA ASP A 109 7.64 -6.15 -33.57
C ASP A 109 7.74 -4.61 -33.61
N LYS A 110 7.28 -3.99 -34.72
CA LYS A 110 7.24 -2.53 -34.89
C LYS A 110 6.29 -1.82 -33.92
N ASP A 111 5.28 -2.52 -33.40
CA ASP A 111 4.26 -1.98 -32.49
C ASP A 111 4.67 -2.11 -31.01
N ILE A 112 5.76 -2.83 -30.71
CA ILE A 112 6.31 -2.91 -29.37
C ILE A 112 7.08 -1.62 -29.08
N LYS A 113 6.52 -0.78 -28.21
CA LYS A 113 7.14 0.45 -27.74
C LYS A 113 8.12 0.12 -26.61
N VAL A 114 9.39 0.45 -26.81
CA VAL A 114 10.42 0.33 -25.76
C VAL A 114 10.17 1.41 -24.71
N ALA A 115 10.41 1.10 -23.45
CA ALA A 115 10.19 2.00 -22.33
C ALA A 115 10.93 3.33 -22.49
N GLN A 116 10.20 4.43 -22.31
CA GLN A 116 10.70 5.79 -22.48
C GLN A 116 11.19 6.34 -21.15
N PHE A 117 12.49 6.15 -20.85
CA PHE A 117 13.11 6.63 -19.63
C PHE A 117 13.56 8.09 -19.72
N GLU A 118 13.69 8.74 -18.57
CA GLU A 118 14.15 10.12 -18.50
C GLU A 118 15.65 10.27 -18.74
N LYS A 119 16.43 9.17 -18.61
CA LYS A 119 17.88 9.15 -18.87
C LYS A 119 18.16 8.57 -20.26
N GLU A 120 18.83 9.32 -21.09
CA GLU A 120 19.22 8.94 -22.45
C GLU A 120 19.95 7.58 -22.51
N TRP A 121 20.86 7.33 -21.55
CA TRP A 121 21.59 6.08 -21.47
C TRP A 121 20.67 4.85 -21.33
N ASP A 122 19.60 4.98 -20.57
CA ASP A 122 18.67 3.87 -20.36
C ASP A 122 17.86 3.54 -21.62
N ILE A 123 17.63 4.53 -22.49
CA ILE A 123 17.01 4.34 -23.82
C ILE A 123 18.01 3.65 -24.75
N VAL A 124 19.22 4.18 -24.89
CA VAL A 124 20.31 3.63 -25.73
C VAL A 124 20.60 2.18 -25.36
N TYR A 125 20.65 1.88 -24.08
CA TYR A 125 20.86 0.52 -23.58
C TYR A 125 19.78 -0.44 -24.06
N ARG A 126 18.51 -0.05 -23.99
CA ARG A 126 17.38 -0.89 -24.44
C ARG A 126 17.35 -1.05 -25.95
N GLU A 127 17.64 -0.01 -26.70
CA GLU A 127 17.77 -0.09 -28.16
C GLU A 127 18.85 -1.09 -28.59
N TYR A 128 19.99 -1.08 -27.90
CA TYR A 128 21.03 -2.10 -28.09
C TYR A 128 20.52 -3.52 -27.80
N LEU A 129 19.76 -3.71 -26.70
CA LEU A 129 19.19 -5.02 -26.37
C LEU A 129 18.17 -5.49 -27.43
N VAL A 130 17.41 -4.55 -28.03
CA VAL A 130 16.50 -4.85 -29.13
C VAL A 130 17.27 -5.37 -30.34
N GLU A 131 18.37 -4.71 -30.72
CA GLU A 131 19.17 -5.13 -31.87
C GLU A 131 19.80 -6.51 -31.67
N LYS A 132 20.29 -6.78 -30.44
CA LYS A 132 21.01 -8.02 -30.14
C LYS A 132 20.11 -9.22 -29.87
N TYR A 133 19.04 -9.05 -29.06
CA TYR A 133 18.22 -10.15 -28.56
C TYR A 133 16.80 -10.19 -29.12
N GLY A 134 16.37 -9.12 -29.81
CA GLY A 134 14.98 -8.92 -30.25
C GLY A 134 14.06 -8.47 -29.12
N LYS A 135 12.82 -8.09 -29.44
CA LYS A 135 11.87 -7.55 -28.46
C LYS A 135 11.08 -8.62 -27.71
N TYR A 136 10.68 -9.69 -28.39
CA TYR A 136 9.74 -10.68 -27.81
C TYR A 136 10.26 -11.36 -26.54
N LYS A 137 11.54 -11.73 -26.51
CA LYS A 137 12.16 -12.38 -25.37
C LYS A 137 12.24 -11.46 -24.13
N GLN A 138 12.27 -10.16 -24.35
CA GLN A 138 12.37 -9.16 -23.28
C GLN A 138 11.00 -8.72 -22.76
N MET A 139 9.89 -9.07 -23.46
CA MET A 139 8.52 -8.85 -22.96
C MET A 139 8.07 -9.92 -21.96
N VAL A 140 8.87 -10.92 -21.70
CA VAL A 140 8.55 -11.96 -20.73
C VAL A 140 8.67 -11.40 -19.33
N SER A 141 7.63 -11.55 -18.53
CA SER A 141 7.54 -11.06 -17.16
C SER A 141 7.83 -12.17 -16.15
N GLY A 142 8.36 -11.79 -15.00
CA GLY A 142 8.68 -12.72 -13.93
C GLY A 142 8.64 -12.09 -12.54
N ILE A 143 9.09 -12.86 -11.56
CA ILE A 143 9.33 -12.41 -10.19
C ILE A 143 10.83 -12.43 -9.94
N HIS A 144 11.36 -11.33 -9.41
CA HIS A 144 12.67 -11.30 -8.80
C HIS A 144 12.52 -11.37 -7.28
N TYR A 145 13.29 -12.24 -6.67
CA TYR A 145 13.30 -12.47 -5.23
C TYR A 145 14.62 -11.95 -4.65
N ASN A 146 14.56 -10.86 -3.89
CA ASN A 146 15.72 -10.24 -3.25
C ASN A 146 15.87 -10.82 -1.83
N PHE A 147 17.08 -11.25 -1.47
CA PHE A 147 17.36 -11.90 -0.21
C PHE A 147 18.62 -11.38 0.46
N GLN A 148 18.48 -10.90 1.68
CA GLN A 148 19.58 -10.44 2.53
C GLN A 148 19.58 -11.18 3.85
N ILE A 149 20.73 -11.75 4.23
CA ILE A 149 20.99 -12.27 5.57
C ILE A 149 21.26 -11.08 6.49
N ASP A 150 20.80 -11.15 7.74
CA ASP A 150 20.92 -10.08 8.72
C ASP A 150 22.38 -9.66 8.95
N ASP A 151 22.62 -8.35 9.03
CA ASP A 151 23.96 -7.80 9.17
C ASP A 151 24.59 -8.13 10.54
N ASP A 152 23.76 -8.25 11.60
CA ASP A 152 24.25 -8.65 12.94
C ASP A 152 24.75 -10.09 12.92
N PHE A 153 24.08 -10.99 12.18
CA PHE A 153 24.58 -12.35 11.96
C PHE A 153 25.96 -12.35 11.29
N MET A 154 26.10 -11.56 10.19
CA MET A 154 27.37 -11.46 9.46
C MET A 154 28.49 -10.92 10.34
N GLN A 155 28.22 -9.89 11.18
CA GLN A 155 29.17 -9.33 12.11
C GLN A 155 29.58 -10.33 13.19
N ASN A 156 28.65 -11.06 13.80
CA ASN A 156 28.97 -12.10 14.77
C ASN A 156 29.87 -13.20 14.19
N VAL A 157 29.59 -13.64 12.95
CA VAL A 157 30.46 -14.61 12.28
C VAL A 157 31.86 -14.02 12.04
N ALA A 158 31.97 -12.76 11.66
CA ALA A 158 33.25 -12.06 11.47
C ALA A 158 34.07 -12.02 12.75
N ASP A 159 33.44 -11.65 13.87
CA ASP A 159 34.08 -11.57 15.19
C ASP A 159 34.56 -12.95 15.67
N ILE A 160 33.74 -14.00 15.53
CA ILE A 160 34.08 -15.37 15.93
C ILE A 160 35.25 -15.93 15.10
N THR A 161 35.25 -15.64 13.81
CA THR A 161 36.29 -16.15 12.89
C THR A 161 37.51 -15.24 12.78
N ASN A 162 37.49 -14.09 13.46
CA ASN A 162 38.50 -13.02 13.33
C ASN A 162 38.81 -12.68 11.86
N THR A 163 37.74 -12.52 11.08
CA THR A 163 37.78 -12.21 9.63
C THR A 163 37.06 -10.88 9.39
N ASP A 164 37.45 -10.14 8.35
CA ASP A 164 36.74 -8.91 7.97
C ASP A 164 35.27 -9.25 7.58
N VAL A 165 34.34 -8.41 8.02
CA VAL A 165 32.90 -8.65 7.75
C VAL A 165 32.55 -8.62 6.26
N VAL A 166 33.28 -7.82 5.46
CA VAL A 166 33.10 -7.79 4.00
C VAL A 166 33.51 -9.13 3.39
N ASP A 167 34.61 -9.71 3.86
CA ASP A 167 35.05 -11.04 3.41
C ASP A 167 34.06 -12.14 3.83
N VAL A 168 33.50 -12.05 5.04
CA VAL A 168 32.47 -12.98 5.49
C VAL A 168 31.23 -12.90 4.58
N LYS A 169 30.72 -11.67 4.32
CA LYS A 169 29.59 -11.44 3.41
C LYS A 169 29.86 -12.02 2.02
N ASN A 170 30.98 -11.65 1.42
CA ASN A 170 31.35 -12.12 0.11
C ASN A 170 31.44 -13.65 0.04
N ASN A 171 32.08 -14.29 1.03
CA ASN A 171 32.21 -15.73 1.08
C ASN A 171 30.86 -16.47 1.22
N ILE A 172 29.98 -15.98 2.11
CA ILE A 172 28.66 -16.60 2.33
C ILE A 172 27.78 -16.43 1.09
N TYR A 173 27.74 -15.23 0.50
CA TYR A 173 26.93 -15.00 -0.70
C TYR A 173 27.49 -15.69 -1.94
N MET A 174 28.81 -15.82 -2.10
CA MET A 174 29.43 -16.62 -3.17
C MET A 174 29.06 -18.09 -3.03
N LYS A 175 29.12 -18.66 -1.80
CA LYS A 175 28.66 -20.03 -1.54
C LYS A 175 27.17 -20.19 -1.91
N LEU A 176 26.33 -19.27 -1.44
CA LEU A 176 24.88 -19.28 -1.71
C LEU A 176 24.60 -19.25 -3.22
N ALA A 177 25.29 -18.39 -3.97
CA ALA A 177 25.15 -18.29 -5.42
C ALA A 177 25.47 -19.62 -6.14
N ARG A 178 26.60 -20.25 -5.80
CA ARG A 178 26.97 -21.55 -6.38
C ARG A 178 25.96 -22.66 -6.05
N GLN A 179 25.56 -22.73 -4.79
CA GLN A 179 24.57 -23.71 -4.33
C GLN A 179 23.20 -23.48 -4.99
N PHE A 180 22.78 -22.21 -5.12
CA PHE A 180 21.55 -21.90 -5.83
C PHE A 180 21.63 -22.31 -7.30
N LEU A 181 22.66 -21.93 -8.01
CA LEU A 181 22.88 -22.33 -9.41
C LEU A 181 22.89 -23.86 -9.58
N ARG A 182 23.42 -24.60 -8.59
CA ARG A 182 23.43 -26.04 -8.61
C ARG A 182 22.07 -26.70 -8.45
N TYR A 183 21.24 -26.16 -7.54
CA TYR A 183 19.99 -26.78 -7.11
C TYR A 183 18.71 -26.05 -7.58
N GLN A 184 18.85 -24.94 -8.33
CA GLN A 184 17.72 -24.16 -8.85
C GLN A 184 16.74 -24.98 -9.71
N TRP A 185 17.15 -26.11 -10.26
CA TRP A 185 16.29 -26.99 -11.04
C TRP A 185 15.02 -27.41 -10.27
N LEU A 186 15.13 -27.59 -8.94
CA LEU A 186 13.96 -27.89 -8.11
C LEU A 186 12.95 -26.75 -8.12
N LEU A 187 13.43 -25.49 -8.05
CA LEU A 187 12.56 -24.33 -8.14
C LEU A 187 11.98 -24.15 -9.55
N VAL A 188 12.72 -24.47 -10.60
CA VAL A 188 12.20 -24.50 -11.98
C VAL A 188 11.10 -25.55 -12.11
N TYR A 189 11.24 -26.71 -11.47
CA TYR A 189 10.21 -27.75 -11.45
C TYR A 189 8.93 -27.26 -10.75
N LEU A 190 9.04 -26.68 -9.56
CA LEU A 190 7.91 -26.27 -8.72
C LEU A 190 7.24 -24.99 -9.22
N TYR A 191 8.01 -24.04 -9.73
CA TYR A 191 7.54 -22.66 -10.04
C TYR A 191 7.62 -22.30 -11.53
N GLY A 192 8.01 -23.20 -12.41
CA GLY A 192 7.88 -23.01 -13.85
C GLY A 192 6.40 -22.87 -14.22
N ALA A 193 6.06 -21.79 -14.98
CA ALA A 193 4.70 -21.43 -15.29
C ALA A 193 4.56 -20.77 -16.68
N SER A 194 5.44 -21.09 -17.61
CA SER A 194 5.41 -20.60 -19.00
C SER A 194 5.49 -21.76 -20.00
N PRO A 195 4.41 -22.60 -20.06
CA PRO A 195 4.46 -23.86 -20.78
C PRO A 195 4.41 -23.78 -22.30
N PHE A 196 4.03 -22.65 -22.86
CA PHE A 196 3.96 -22.42 -24.31
C PHE A 196 3.96 -20.91 -24.62
N ALA A 197 4.14 -20.58 -25.91
CA ALA A 197 4.05 -19.23 -26.46
C ALA A 197 3.53 -19.28 -27.89
N GLU A 198 3.06 -18.14 -28.43
CA GLU A 198 2.75 -18.00 -29.86
C GLU A 198 3.98 -18.24 -30.75
N ASP A 199 3.73 -18.69 -31.98
CA ASP A 199 4.79 -18.95 -32.97
C ASP A 199 5.71 -17.75 -33.21
N LYS A 200 5.18 -16.52 -33.13
CA LYS A 200 5.95 -15.25 -33.24
C LYS A 200 7.05 -15.11 -32.18
N TYR A 201 6.87 -15.74 -31.02
CA TYR A 201 7.86 -15.71 -29.95
C TYR A 201 9.19 -16.34 -30.37
N PHE A 202 9.12 -17.38 -31.24
CA PHE A 202 10.26 -18.18 -31.69
C PHE A 202 10.87 -17.59 -32.95
N THR A 203 11.62 -16.49 -32.82
CA THR A 203 12.18 -15.72 -33.96
C THR A 203 13.10 -16.54 -34.88
N ASN A 204 13.70 -17.65 -34.40
CA ASN A 204 14.59 -18.53 -35.16
C ASN A 204 13.87 -19.77 -35.72
N GLY A 205 12.55 -19.85 -35.65
CA GLY A 205 11.74 -20.96 -36.15
C GLY A 205 11.89 -22.28 -35.38
N LYS A 206 12.77 -22.34 -34.37
CA LYS A 206 12.93 -23.51 -33.49
C LYS A 206 12.06 -23.32 -32.27
N LYS A 207 11.10 -24.23 -32.07
CA LYS A 207 10.21 -24.25 -30.90
C LYS A 207 10.18 -25.67 -30.30
N PRO A 208 9.77 -25.84 -29.04
CA PRO A 208 9.52 -27.17 -28.46
C PRO A 208 8.43 -27.90 -29.25
N GLU A 209 8.48 -29.25 -29.27
CA GLU A 209 7.46 -30.07 -29.94
C GLU A 209 6.13 -30.13 -29.19
N GLY A 210 6.10 -29.72 -27.91
CA GLY A 210 4.91 -29.72 -27.05
C GLY A 210 5.02 -28.74 -25.91
N PHE A 211 4.19 -28.92 -24.89
CA PHE A 211 4.26 -28.14 -23.66
C PHE A 211 5.56 -28.43 -22.90
N VAL A 212 6.12 -27.37 -22.29
CA VAL A 212 7.30 -27.42 -21.42
C VAL A 212 6.96 -26.83 -20.06
N ARG A 213 7.84 -26.94 -19.05
CA ARG A 213 7.56 -26.31 -17.75
C ARG A 213 7.77 -24.81 -17.76
N SER A 214 8.89 -24.35 -18.35
CA SER A 214 9.18 -22.92 -18.40
C SER A 214 10.00 -22.57 -19.64
N LEU A 215 9.36 -21.90 -20.57
CA LEU A 215 10.08 -21.28 -21.70
C LEU A 215 11.00 -20.18 -21.20
N ARG A 216 10.56 -19.41 -20.19
CA ARG A 216 11.29 -18.26 -19.64
C ARG A 216 12.65 -18.64 -19.11
N THR A 217 12.76 -19.77 -18.40
CA THR A 217 14.02 -20.23 -17.77
C THR A 217 14.86 -21.16 -18.65
N SER A 218 14.38 -21.48 -19.85
CA SER A 218 15.09 -22.32 -20.83
C SER A 218 15.87 -21.49 -21.85
N LYS A 219 16.57 -22.17 -22.76
CA LYS A 219 17.24 -21.56 -23.94
C LYS A 219 16.30 -20.74 -24.85
N TYR A 220 15.00 -20.89 -24.71
CA TYR A 220 14.03 -20.10 -25.47
C TYR A 220 13.72 -18.75 -24.82
N GLY A 221 14.08 -18.56 -23.55
CA GLY A 221 13.96 -17.30 -22.82
C GLY A 221 15.04 -16.27 -23.21
N TYR A 222 15.20 -15.26 -22.35
CA TYR A 222 16.29 -14.30 -22.46
C TYR A 222 17.57 -14.94 -21.95
N VAL A 223 18.51 -15.23 -22.81
CA VAL A 223 19.82 -15.81 -22.51
C VAL A 223 20.91 -15.08 -23.28
N ASN A 224 22.10 -14.96 -22.68
CA ASN A 224 23.26 -14.43 -23.39
C ASN A 224 23.79 -15.48 -24.39
N ASP A 225 24.66 -15.02 -25.31
CA ASP A 225 25.35 -15.90 -26.25
C ASP A 225 26.18 -16.97 -25.52
N ASP A 226 26.33 -18.16 -26.12
CA ASP A 226 26.96 -19.31 -25.48
C ASP A 226 28.44 -19.10 -25.10
N ASP A 227 29.11 -18.11 -25.69
CA ASP A 227 30.49 -17.72 -25.39
C ASP A 227 30.61 -16.74 -24.19
N ILE A 228 29.50 -16.34 -23.59
CA ILE A 228 29.45 -15.54 -22.36
C ILE A 228 29.29 -16.48 -21.18
N VAL A 229 30.41 -16.87 -20.59
CA VAL A 229 30.46 -17.75 -19.42
C VAL A 229 31.12 -17.03 -18.25
N VAL A 230 30.35 -16.75 -17.20
CA VAL A 230 30.83 -16.10 -15.98
C VAL A 230 30.89 -17.10 -14.85
N SER A 231 32.07 -17.29 -14.25
CA SER A 231 32.26 -18.25 -13.18
C SER A 231 31.99 -17.67 -11.80
N TYR A 232 31.30 -18.45 -10.96
CA TYR A 232 31.04 -18.17 -9.54
C TYR A 232 32.04 -18.88 -8.61
N SER A 233 33.15 -19.42 -9.14
CA SER A 233 34.16 -20.13 -8.34
C SER A 233 34.82 -19.24 -7.29
N SER A 234 35.06 -17.97 -7.60
CA SER A 234 35.47 -16.92 -6.65
C SER A 234 34.93 -15.55 -7.08
N LEU A 235 34.89 -14.58 -6.14
CA LEU A 235 34.47 -13.22 -6.44
C LEU A 235 35.42 -12.55 -7.44
N GLU A 236 36.72 -12.78 -7.33
CA GLU A 236 37.74 -12.24 -8.26
C GLU A 236 37.52 -12.76 -9.68
N LYS A 237 37.20 -14.07 -9.81
CA LYS A 237 36.94 -14.66 -11.13
C LYS A 237 35.64 -14.10 -11.72
N TYR A 238 34.58 -14.01 -10.94
CA TYR A 238 33.32 -13.39 -11.34
C TYR A 238 33.51 -11.97 -11.87
N ILE A 239 34.26 -11.14 -11.14
CA ILE A 239 34.56 -9.75 -11.53
C ILE A 239 35.42 -9.74 -12.81
N SER A 240 36.46 -10.55 -12.84
CA SER A 240 37.39 -10.61 -14.00
C SER A 240 36.65 -10.99 -15.29
N ASP A 241 35.74 -11.97 -15.22
CA ASP A 241 34.97 -12.41 -16.38
C ASP A 241 34.04 -11.30 -16.87
N LEU A 242 33.22 -10.69 -15.98
CA LEU A 242 32.29 -9.64 -16.35
C LEU A 242 32.99 -8.39 -16.90
N THR A 243 34.00 -7.92 -16.20
CA THR A 243 34.75 -6.73 -16.66
C THR A 243 35.52 -7.00 -17.94
N GLY A 244 36.01 -8.24 -18.13
CA GLY A 244 36.63 -8.70 -19.37
C GLY A 244 35.66 -8.64 -20.55
N TYR A 245 34.46 -9.19 -20.41
CA TYR A 245 33.44 -9.16 -21.48
C TYR A 245 32.99 -7.75 -21.84
N VAL A 246 32.87 -6.84 -20.85
CA VAL A 246 32.56 -5.42 -21.12
C VAL A 246 33.71 -4.75 -21.85
N LYS A 247 34.97 -5.00 -21.43
CA LYS A 247 36.17 -4.45 -22.09
C LYS A 247 36.30 -4.94 -23.53
N ASP A 248 36.00 -6.21 -23.77
CA ASP A 248 36.07 -6.84 -25.09
C ASP A 248 34.82 -6.53 -25.96
N LYS A 249 33.90 -5.71 -25.46
CA LYS A 249 32.65 -5.33 -26.11
C LYS A 249 31.72 -6.49 -26.48
N LYS A 250 31.83 -7.62 -25.78
CA LYS A 250 30.88 -8.72 -25.85
C LYS A 250 29.60 -8.41 -25.07
N LEU A 251 29.74 -7.62 -23.99
CA LEU A 251 28.63 -7.00 -23.26
C LEU A 251 28.77 -5.47 -23.34
N ILE A 252 27.65 -4.74 -23.46
CA ILE A 252 27.64 -3.28 -23.43
C ILE A 252 27.85 -2.74 -22.01
N ALA A 253 27.38 -3.50 -21.00
CA ALA A 253 27.51 -3.19 -19.58
C ALA A 253 27.39 -4.48 -18.76
N GLU A 254 27.88 -4.47 -17.51
CA GLU A 254 27.77 -5.61 -16.59
C GLU A 254 26.30 -6.08 -16.38
N LYS A 255 25.35 -5.13 -16.40
CA LYS A 255 23.92 -5.41 -16.23
C LYS A 255 23.28 -6.19 -17.37
N GLU A 256 23.92 -6.29 -18.55
CA GLU A 256 23.49 -7.13 -19.68
C GLU A 256 23.65 -8.61 -19.40
N PHE A 257 24.64 -8.99 -18.56
CA PHE A 257 24.81 -10.38 -18.20
C PHE A 257 23.55 -10.92 -17.50
N TYR A 258 22.94 -11.92 -18.10
CA TYR A 258 21.79 -12.62 -17.54
C TYR A 258 22.24 -13.88 -16.78
N SER A 259 21.83 -13.93 -15.52
CA SER A 259 21.96 -15.11 -14.66
C SER A 259 20.75 -15.13 -13.73
N SER A 260 20.35 -16.32 -13.28
CA SER A 260 19.33 -16.46 -12.24
C SER A 260 19.78 -15.92 -10.88
N VAL A 261 21.06 -15.56 -10.73
CA VAL A 261 21.67 -14.96 -9.54
C VAL A 261 22.40 -13.68 -9.90
N ARG A 262 22.07 -12.57 -9.23
CA ARG A 262 22.78 -11.31 -9.37
C ARG A 262 23.16 -10.75 -8.01
N PHE A 263 24.44 -10.37 -7.85
CA PHE A 263 24.92 -9.70 -6.64
C PHE A 263 24.57 -8.21 -6.64
N ARG A 264 24.14 -7.73 -5.48
CA ARG A 264 23.80 -6.34 -5.25
C ARG A 264 24.56 -5.80 -4.03
N GLY A 265 24.88 -4.50 -4.02
CA GLY A 265 25.60 -3.83 -2.92
C GLY A 265 26.62 -2.81 -3.36
N ALA A 266 26.94 -2.78 -4.65
CA ALA A 266 27.86 -1.81 -5.25
C ALA A 266 27.34 -1.31 -6.60
N GLU A 267 27.84 -0.17 -7.06
CA GLU A 267 27.48 0.39 -8.38
C GLU A 267 28.07 -0.43 -9.52
N THR A 268 29.31 -0.92 -9.33
CA THR A 268 29.99 -1.82 -10.26
C THR A 268 30.41 -3.09 -9.55
N VAL A 269 30.57 -4.19 -10.28
CA VAL A 269 31.06 -5.43 -9.68
C VAL A 269 32.49 -5.31 -9.15
N ALA A 270 33.29 -4.40 -9.71
CA ALA A 270 34.67 -4.12 -9.27
C ALA A 270 34.74 -3.51 -7.85
N ASP A 271 33.66 -2.91 -7.36
CA ASP A 271 33.59 -2.34 -6.02
C ASP A 271 33.17 -3.37 -4.93
N LEU A 272 32.64 -4.53 -5.33
CA LEU A 272 32.17 -5.58 -4.40
C LEU A 272 33.23 -6.05 -3.39
N PRO A 273 34.54 -6.19 -3.75
CA PRO A 273 35.56 -6.59 -2.78
C PRO A 273 35.74 -5.60 -1.62
N LYS A 274 35.41 -4.31 -1.84
CA LYS A 274 35.54 -3.25 -0.83
C LYS A 274 34.24 -2.98 -0.08
N LYS A 275 33.10 -2.98 -0.80
CA LYS A 275 31.78 -2.64 -0.23
C LYS A 275 31.06 -3.85 0.34
N GLY A 276 31.41 -5.07 -0.12
CA GLY A 276 30.71 -6.31 0.18
C GLY A 276 29.44 -6.50 -0.64
N ILE A 277 29.07 -7.76 -0.87
CA ILE A 277 27.76 -8.11 -1.39
C ILE A 277 26.75 -7.84 -0.27
N LYS A 278 25.73 -7.02 -0.55
CA LYS A 278 24.70 -6.65 0.41
C LYS A 278 23.55 -7.66 0.41
N TYR A 279 23.09 -8.02 -0.79
CA TYR A 279 22.04 -9.02 -0.97
C TYR A 279 22.17 -9.69 -2.34
N ILE A 280 21.41 -10.77 -2.52
CA ILE A 280 21.28 -11.46 -3.81
C ILE A 280 19.89 -11.26 -4.37
N GLU A 281 19.82 -10.99 -5.66
CA GLU A 281 18.62 -10.99 -6.47
C GLU A 281 18.53 -12.32 -7.23
N PHE A 282 17.49 -13.10 -6.95
CA PHE A 282 17.17 -14.33 -7.65
C PHE A 282 16.09 -14.03 -8.71
N ARG A 283 16.38 -14.32 -9.99
CA ARG A 283 15.60 -13.92 -11.16
C ARG A 283 14.93 -15.09 -11.88
N LEU A 284 14.71 -16.18 -11.18
CA LEU A 284 14.32 -17.45 -11.75
C LEU A 284 12.81 -17.61 -11.96
N PHE A 285 11.96 -16.94 -11.18
CA PHE A 285 10.56 -17.34 -10.99
C PHE A 285 9.64 -16.81 -12.09
N ASP A 286 8.80 -17.69 -12.65
CA ASP A 286 7.67 -17.31 -13.50
C ASP A 286 6.53 -16.73 -12.66
N LEU A 287 5.61 -16.01 -13.30
CA LEU A 287 4.37 -15.56 -12.67
C LEU A 287 3.43 -16.74 -12.47
N ASN A 288 3.01 -16.97 -11.23
CA ASN A 288 1.92 -17.90 -10.92
C ASN A 288 0.56 -17.24 -11.22
N PRO A 289 -0.18 -17.65 -12.26
CA PRO A 289 -1.45 -17.01 -12.60
C PRO A 289 -2.55 -17.27 -11.59
N PHE A 290 -2.42 -18.28 -10.72
CA PHE A 290 -3.38 -18.60 -9.66
C PHE A 290 -3.17 -17.75 -8.40
N ALA A 291 -2.12 -16.93 -8.38
CA ALA A 291 -1.83 -15.97 -7.32
C ALA A 291 -2.10 -14.54 -7.81
N PRO A 292 -2.90 -13.71 -7.10
CA PRO A 292 -3.22 -12.33 -7.53
C PRO A 292 -2.00 -11.47 -7.80
N PHE A 293 -0.91 -11.72 -7.07
CA PHE A 293 0.33 -10.96 -7.18
C PHE A 293 1.45 -11.71 -7.91
N GLY A 294 1.13 -12.82 -8.59
CA GLY A 294 2.09 -13.65 -9.32
C GLY A 294 2.91 -14.60 -8.42
N ILE A 295 2.76 -14.53 -7.11
CA ILE A 295 3.39 -15.39 -6.10
C ILE A 295 2.53 -15.44 -4.84
N LEU A 296 2.47 -16.59 -4.15
CA LEU A 296 1.76 -16.75 -2.88
C LEU A 296 2.70 -16.53 -1.68
N GLU A 297 2.16 -16.10 -0.55
CA GLU A 297 2.92 -15.95 0.71
C GLU A 297 3.66 -17.25 1.09
N LYS A 298 2.98 -18.41 0.98
CA LYS A 298 3.59 -19.72 1.24
C LYS A 298 4.75 -20.05 0.31
N ASP A 299 4.70 -19.60 -0.96
CA ASP A 299 5.79 -19.81 -1.91
C ASP A 299 6.99 -18.93 -1.57
N VAL A 300 6.76 -17.67 -1.16
CA VAL A 300 7.81 -16.80 -0.61
C VAL A 300 8.49 -17.44 0.59
N ARG A 301 7.71 -18.08 1.50
CA ARG A 301 8.25 -18.81 2.65
C ARG A 301 9.05 -20.03 2.24
N PHE A 302 8.55 -20.83 1.32
CA PHE A 302 9.29 -22.00 0.84
C PHE A 302 10.63 -21.61 0.19
N ILE A 303 10.63 -20.59 -0.67
CA ILE A 303 11.85 -20.07 -1.30
C ILE A 303 12.83 -19.58 -0.23
N HIS A 304 12.36 -18.89 0.79
CA HIS A 304 13.18 -18.47 1.94
C HIS A 304 13.84 -19.68 2.63
N LEU A 305 13.07 -20.74 2.96
CA LEU A 305 13.60 -21.96 3.58
C LEU A 305 14.60 -22.67 2.67
N PHE A 306 14.30 -22.74 1.37
CA PHE A 306 15.20 -23.32 0.38
C PHE A 306 16.52 -22.55 0.33
N ILE A 307 16.52 -21.24 0.19
CA ILE A 307 17.74 -20.41 0.15
C ILE A 307 18.55 -20.58 1.44
N LYS A 308 17.91 -20.61 2.61
CA LYS A 308 18.60 -20.86 3.88
C LYS A 308 19.21 -22.24 3.96
N SER A 309 18.53 -23.26 3.45
CA SER A 309 19.07 -24.62 3.43
C SER A 309 20.34 -24.71 2.61
N LEU A 310 20.44 -23.98 1.50
CA LEU A 310 21.65 -23.90 0.68
C LEU A 310 22.84 -23.27 1.40
N VAL A 311 22.59 -22.30 2.29
CA VAL A 311 23.64 -21.74 3.16
C VAL A 311 24.01 -22.70 4.28
N TRP A 312 23.03 -23.45 4.82
CA TRP A 312 23.18 -24.42 5.89
C TRP A 312 23.94 -25.68 5.48
N MET A 313 23.69 -26.19 4.26
CA MET A 313 24.32 -27.40 3.72
C MET A 313 25.81 -27.18 3.49
N GLU A 314 26.57 -28.28 3.53
CA GLU A 314 27.95 -28.28 3.06
C GLU A 314 28.00 -28.17 1.54
N GLU A 315 29.01 -27.50 1.04
CA GLU A 315 29.20 -27.32 -0.38
C GLU A 315 29.98 -28.55 -0.96
N GLU A 316 29.41 -29.19 -1.97
CA GLU A 316 30.08 -30.19 -2.76
C GLU A 316 31.14 -29.55 -3.68
N ASN A 317 31.59 -30.25 -4.70
CA ASN A 317 32.67 -29.81 -5.57
C ASN A 317 32.37 -28.48 -6.29
N LYS A 318 33.13 -27.42 -5.98
CA LYS A 318 32.96 -26.05 -6.50
C LYS A 318 33.13 -25.93 -8.02
N GLU A 319 33.90 -26.79 -8.64
CA GLU A 319 34.31 -26.66 -10.05
C GLU A 319 33.25 -27.17 -11.04
N THR A 320 32.41 -28.12 -10.62
CA THR A 320 31.45 -28.80 -11.51
C THR A 320 29.98 -28.41 -11.20
N SER A 321 29.70 -27.74 -10.09
CA SER A 321 28.35 -27.52 -9.63
C SER A 321 27.54 -26.60 -10.55
N GLU A 322 28.16 -25.56 -11.13
CA GLU A 322 27.48 -24.60 -12.02
C GLU A 322 27.05 -25.25 -13.33
N SER A 323 27.95 -25.98 -14.01
CA SER A 323 27.65 -26.64 -15.29
C SER A 323 26.57 -27.71 -15.13
N LYS A 324 26.67 -28.50 -14.06
CA LYS A 324 25.67 -29.53 -13.70
C LYS A 324 24.31 -28.86 -13.41
N GLY A 325 24.29 -27.77 -12.65
CA GLY A 325 23.07 -27.05 -12.34
C GLY A 325 22.42 -26.44 -13.57
N LYS A 326 23.19 -25.86 -14.52
CA LYS A 326 22.68 -25.36 -15.80
C LYS A 326 22.03 -26.45 -16.63
N GLU A 327 22.72 -27.61 -16.76
CA GLU A 327 22.18 -28.77 -17.46
C GLU A 327 20.88 -29.28 -16.84
N TYR A 328 20.84 -29.42 -15.50
CA TYR A 328 19.66 -29.90 -14.79
C TYR A 328 18.48 -28.95 -14.94
N SER A 329 18.72 -27.65 -14.80
CA SER A 329 17.69 -26.63 -14.97
C SER A 329 17.11 -26.60 -16.39
N GLU A 330 17.95 -26.72 -17.42
CA GLU A 330 17.51 -26.77 -18.83
C GLU A 330 16.67 -28.03 -19.10
N ASN A 331 17.11 -29.19 -18.61
CA ASN A 331 16.37 -30.45 -18.77
C ASN A 331 14.99 -30.38 -18.10
N ILE A 332 14.91 -29.82 -16.90
CA ILE A 332 13.64 -29.65 -16.20
C ILE A 332 12.76 -28.59 -16.86
N ALA A 333 13.32 -27.44 -17.25
CA ALA A 333 12.56 -26.38 -17.91
C ALA A 333 11.91 -26.87 -19.21
N LEU A 334 12.56 -27.75 -19.94
CA LEU A 334 12.10 -28.32 -21.22
C LEU A 334 11.31 -29.63 -21.06
N SER A 335 11.22 -30.23 -19.86
CA SER A 335 10.39 -31.43 -19.64
C SER A 335 8.89 -31.08 -19.75
N HIS A 336 8.09 -32.07 -20.13
CA HIS A 336 6.64 -31.91 -20.16
C HIS A 336 6.09 -31.66 -18.75
N PRO A 337 5.10 -30.76 -18.55
CA PRO A 337 4.57 -30.42 -17.22
C PRO A 337 4.04 -31.60 -16.41
N LEU A 338 3.57 -32.67 -17.06
CA LEU A 338 3.08 -33.88 -16.41
C LEU A 338 4.14 -34.98 -16.25
N GLU A 339 5.41 -34.74 -16.63
CA GLU A 339 6.47 -35.70 -16.43
C GLU A 339 7.08 -35.59 -15.04
N MET A 340 7.41 -36.76 -14.46
CA MET A 340 8.20 -36.84 -13.24
C MET A 340 9.59 -36.26 -13.47
N PRO A 341 10.18 -35.56 -12.49
CA PRO A 341 11.53 -35.02 -12.66
C PRO A 341 12.53 -36.15 -12.70
N ILE A 342 13.44 -36.15 -13.68
CA ILE A 342 14.49 -37.13 -13.80
C ILE A 342 15.49 -37.14 -12.61
N TYR A 343 15.44 -36.08 -11.77
CA TYR A 343 16.28 -35.91 -10.57
C TYR A 343 15.45 -36.07 -9.28
N LEU A 344 14.39 -36.88 -9.28
CA LEU A 344 13.46 -37.04 -8.17
C LEU A 344 14.18 -37.40 -6.85
N GLU A 345 15.09 -38.34 -6.85
CA GLU A 345 15.80 -38.78 -5.65
C GLU A 345 16.60 -37.62 -5.02
N GLU A 346 17.32 -36.85 -5.84
CA GLU A 346 18.06 -35.68 -5.38
C GLU A 346 17.11 -34.60 -4.82
N GLY A 347 15.93 -34.39 -5.44
CA GLY A 347 14.92 -33.47 -4.95
C GLY A 347 14.36 -33.86 -3.59
N LEU A 348 14.06 -35.15 -3.39
CA LEU A 348 13.60 -35.69 -2.11
C LEU A 348 14.67 -35.53 -1.02
N GLU A 349 15.94 -35.78 -1.35
CA GLU A 349 17.06 -35.56 -0.43
C GLU A 349 17.19 -34.08 -0.04
N LEU A 350 17.06 -33.15 -0.99
CA LEU A 350 17.08 -31.72 -0.70
C LEU A 350 15.94 -31.31 0.25
N LEU A 351 14.72 -31.79 0.00
CA LEU A 351 13.57 -31.49 0.84
C LEU A 351 13.72 -32.09 2.25
N ASP A 352 14.32 -33.29 2.35
CA ASP A 352 14.63 -33.89 3.67
C ASP A 352 15.70 -33.08 4.42
N ASN A 353 16.73 -32.62 3.72
CA ASN A 353 17.74 -31.72 4.29
C ASN A 353 17.10 -30.40 4.78
N MET A 354 16.11 -29.86 4.06
CA MET A 354 15.36 -28.68 4.51
C MET A 354 14.55 -28.97 5.78
N LYS A 355 13.84 -30.12 5.84
CA LYS A 355 13.10 -30.55 7.06
C LYS A 355 14.03 -30.70 8.26
N ASN A 356 15.23 -31.28 8.04
CA ASN A 356 16.25 -31.42 9.08
C ASN A 356 16.77 -30.05 9.56
N MET A 357 17.02 -29.10 8.65
CA MET A 357 17.38 -27.72 9.03
C MET A 357 16.29 -27.05 9.87
N VAL A 358 15.01 -27.18 9.46
CA VAL A 358 13.86 -26.64 10.21
C VAL A 358 13.85 -27.16 11.64
N ARG A 359 14.03 -28.48 11.85
CA ARG A 359 14.10 -29.10 13.18
C ARG A 359 15.30 -28.62 13.98
N GLU A 360 16.49 -28.58 13.36
CA GLU A 360 17.73 -28.17 14.00
C GLU A 360 17.75 -26.69 14.39
N LEU A 361 17.05 -25.84 13.66
CA LEU A 361 16.90 -24.41 13.97
C LEU A 361 15.67 -24.11 14.84
N SER A 362 14.90 -25.13 15.22
CA SER A 362 13.65 -24.98 15.99
C SER A 362 12.65 -24.01 15.33
N LEU A 363 12.55 -24.05 14.01
CA LEU A 363 11.56 -23.25 13.26
C LEU A 363 10.16 -23.87 13.40
N PRO A 364 9.09 -23.13 13.05
CA PRO A 364 7.71 -23.60 13.21
C PRO A 364 7.42 -24.94 12.51
N GLU A 365 6.56 -25.77 13.08
CA GLU A 365 6.10 -27.03 12.49
C GLU A 365 5.37 -26.80 11.15
N SER A 366 4.72 -25.66 10.98
CA SER A 366 4.11 -25.24 9.71
C SER A 366 5.11 -25.21 8.54
N ASP A 367 6.40 -24.99 8.82
CA ASP A 367 7.45 -25.03 7.78
C ASP A 367 7.70 -26.45 7.28
N ILE A 368 7.61 -27.47 8.17
CA ILE A 368 7.71 -28.87 7.77
C ILE A 368 6.52 -29.24 6.89
N LEU A 369 5.30 -28.86 7.29
CA LEU A 369 4.09 -29.13 6.51
C LEU A 369 4.16 -28.47 5.12
N LEU A 370 4.71 -27.25 5.04
CA LEU A 370 4.92 -26.57 3.77
C LEU A 370 5.93 -27.32 2.87
N ILE A 371 7.03 -27.84 3.45
CA ILE A 371 8.00 -28.65 2.69
C ILE A 371 7.37 -29.95 2.22
N GLU A 372 6.52 -30.61 3.03
CA GLU A 372 5.79 -31.82 2.66
C GLU A 372 4.76 -31.55 1.54
N GLU A 373 4.12 -30.36 1.53
CA GLU A 373 3.28 -29.95 0.41
C GLU A 373 4.09 -29.88 -0.90
N LYS A 374 5.28 -29.31 -0.88
CA LYS A 374 6.17 -29.24 -2.04
C LYS A 374 6.80 -30.61 -2.41
N GLU A 375 6.97 -31.49 -1.46
CA GLU A 375 7.33 -32.88 -1.71
C GLU A 375 6.21 -33.61 -2.48
N ASN A 376 4.95 -33.38 -2.12
CA ASN A 376 3.81 -33.91 -2.87
C ASN A 376 3.77 -33.37 -4.31
N GLU A 377 4.03 -32.06 -4.51
CA GLU A 377 4.12 -31.47 -5.85
C GLU A 377 5.29 -32.09 -6.67
N LEU A 378 6.40 -32.47 -6.01
CA LEU A 378 7.53 -33.12 -6.65
C LEU A 378 7.18 -34.55 -7.09
N ILE A 379 6.42 -35.30 -6.30
CA ILE A 379 6.00 -36.67 -6.56
C ILE A 379 4.80 -36.74 -7.52
N ASP A 380 3.88 -35.77 -7.48
CA ASP A 380 2.73 -35.68 -8.37
C ASP A 380 2.84 -34.43 -9.26
N PRO A 381 3.36 -34.56 -10.48
CA PRO A 381 3.52 -33.46 -11.42
C PRO A 381 2.24 -32.68 -11.72
N SER A 382 1.07 -33.32 -11.59
CA SER A 382 -0.22 -32.69 -11.88
C SER A 382 -0.58 -31.52 -10.94
N LEU A 383 0.11 -31.47 -9.78
CA LEU A 383 -0.03 -30.41 -8.79
C LEU A 383 0.79 -29.15 -9.10
N THR A 384 1.77 -29.27 -10.01
CA THR A 384 2.64 -28.12 -10.37
C THR A 384 1.91 -27.04 -11.15
N ILE A 385 2.39 -25.79 -11.05
CA ILE A 385 1.76 -24.63 -11.70
C ILE A 385 1.68 -24.83 -13.21
N ALA A 386 2.76 -25.29 -13.85
CA ALA A 386 2.78 -25.55 -15.29
C ALA A 386 1.73 -26.58 -15.73
N ALA A 387 1.57 -27.66 -14.97
CA ALA A 387 0.56 -28.68 -15.26
C ALA A 387 -0.87 -28.14 -15.12
N GLN A 388 -1.12 -27.31 -14.10
CA GLN A 388 -2.42 -26.66 -13.91
C GLN A 388 -2.73 -25.67 -15.05
N ILE A 389 -1.75 -24.92 -15.55
CA ILE A 389 -1.92 -24.04 -16.72
C ILE A 389 -2.26 -24.84 -17.97
N VAL A 390 -1.57 -25.97 -18.22
CA VAL A 390 -1.87 -26.85 -19.36
C VAL A 390 -3.28 -27.42 -19.25
N LYS A 391 -3.70 -27.85 -18.07
CA LYS A 391 -5.06 -28.34 -17.81
C LYS A 391 -6.13 -27.28 -18.10
N GLU A 392 -5.91 -26.03 -17.69
CA GLU A 392 -6.85 -24.93 -18.03
C GLU A 392 -6.86 -24.64 -19.53
N TYR A 393 -5.69 -24.69 -20.19
CA TYR A 393 -5.63 -24.56 -21.65
C TYR A 393 -6.40 -25.66 -22.37
N GLU A 394 -6.24 -26.93 -21.95
CA GLU A 394 -6.96 -28.06 -22.54
C GLU A 394 -8.48 -27.99 -22.31
N LYS A 395 -8.90 -27.45 -21.18
CA LYS A 395 -10.31 -27.27 -20.83
C LYS A 395 -10.98 -26.14 -21.61
N GLU A 396 -10.34 -24.96 -21.66
CA GLU A 396 -10.91 -23.75 -22.26
C GLU A 396 -10.58 -23.63 -23.78
N GLY A 397 -9.56 -24.37 -24.26
CA GLY A 397 -9.05 -24.26 -25.64
C GLY A 397 -8.34 -22.94 -25.94
N SER A 398 -8.19 -22.06 -24.96
CA SER A 398 -7.60 -20.73 -25.12
C SER A 398 -6.97 -20.22 -23.83
N ILE A 399 -5.66 -19.96 -23.85
CA ILE A 399 -4.98 -19.30 -22.74
C ILE A 399 -5.35 -17.81 -22.65
N LEU A 400 -5.78 -17.23 -23.75
CA LEU A 400 -6.19 -15.84 -23.82
C LEU A 400 -7.42 -15.61 -22.92
N GLU A 401 -8.46 -16.43 -23.09
CA GLU A 401 -9.69 -16.30 -22.30
C GLU A 401 -9.44 -16.55 -20.82
N PHE A 402 -8.65 -17.58 -20.48
CA PHE A 402 -8.22 -17.86 -19.13
C PHE A 402 -7.49 -16.67 -18.50
N GLY A 403 -6.45 -16.15 -19.18
CA GLY A 403 -5.63 -15.05 -18.64
C GLY A 403 -6.40 -13.74 -18.51
N VAL A 404 -7.26 -13.40 -19.50
CA VAL A 404 -8.11 -12.19 -19.43
C VAL A 404 -9.14 -12.30 -18.30
N SER A 405 -9.74 -13.47 -18.11
CA SER A 405 -10.68 -13.71 -17.01
C SER A 405 -10.02 -13.48 -15.65
N LEU A 406 -8.81 -13.99 -15.45
CA LEU A 406 -8.04 -13.77 -14.22
C LEU A 406 -7.63 -12.30 -14.04
N ALA A 407 -7.17 -11.64 -15.12
CA ALA A 407 -6.76 -10.24 -15.07
C ALA A 407 -7.93 -9.32 -14.66
N LYS A 408 -9.13 -9.57 -15.21
CA LYS A 408 -10.37 -8.88 -14.82
C LYS A 408 -10.71 -9.13 -13.35
N LYS A 409 -10.74 -10.39 -12.94
CA LYS A 409 -11.02 -10.79 -11.56
C LYS A 409 -10.07 -10.10 -10.58
N TYR A 410 -8.77 -10.11 -10.85
CA TYR A 410 -7.78 -9.51 -9.96
C TYR A 410 -7.90 -7.99 -9.88
N LYS A 411 -8.25 -7.33 -10.98
CA LYS A 411 -8.55 -5.90 -10.96
C LYS A 411 -9.83 -5.60 -10.18
N GLU A 412 -10.90 -6.36 -10.40
CA GLU A 412 -12.16 -6.22 -9.65
C GLU A 412 -11.94 -6.44 -8.15
N ASP A 413 -11.20 -7.50 -7.77
CA ASP A 413 -10.88 -7.80 -6.39
C ASP A 413 -10.06 -6.67 -5.73
N ALA A 414 -9.05 -6.15 -6.42
CA ALA A 414 -8.20 -5.07 -5.94
C ALA A 414 -8.95 -3.73 -5.81
N LEU A 415 -9.91 -3.45 -6.70
CA LEU A 415 -10.68 -2.20 -6.69
C LEU A 415 -12.03 -2.31 -5.95
N ARG A 416 -12.36 -3.47 -5.36
CA ARG A 416 -13.62 -3.69 -4.64
C ARG A 416 -13.82 -2.71 -3.50
N GLU A 417 -12.77 -2.40 -2.76
CA GLU A 417 -12.75 -1.43 -1.68
C GLU A 417 -12.02 -0.15 -2.11
N TYR A 418 -12.54 0.50 -3.15
CA TYR A 418 -11.87 1.59 -3.87
C TYR A 418 -11.32 2.72 -2.98
N TYR A 419 -12.00 3.03 -1.87
CA TYR A 419 -11.64 4.13 -0.97
C TYR A 419 -10.59 3.78 0.07
N SER A 420 -10.19 2.51 0.16
CA SER A 420 -9.20 2.00 1.11
C SER A 420 -8.06 1.28 0.38
N LEU A 421 -7.05 0.89 1.14
CA LEU A 421 -6.03 -0.06 0.74
C LEU A 421 -6.26 -1.36 1.52
N SER A 422 -6.59 -2.46 0.84
CA SER A 422 -6.91 -3.75 1.48
C SER A 422 -5.77 -4.25 2.37
N ALA A 423 -4.54 -3.95 1.98
CA ALA A 423 -3.32 -4.23 2.74
C ALA A 423 -3.28 -3.56 4.12
N TYR A 424 -4.02 -2.48 4.32
CA TYR A 424 -3.99 -1.64 5.53
C TYR A 424 -5.38 -1.38 6.13
N ASN A 425 -6.34 -2.29 5.93
CA ASN A 425 -7.73 -2.17 6.40
C ASN A 425 -7.89 -2.05 7.93
N ASN A 426 -6.85 -2.31 8.70
CA ASN A 426 -6.85 -2.09 10.15
C ASN A 426 -6.55 -0.62 10.52
N MET A 427 -6.02 0.15 9.58
CA MET A 427 -5.69 1.56 9.78
C MET A 427 -6.86 2.49 9.43
N GLU A 428 -6.84 3.71 9.96
CA GLU A 428 -7.81 4.74 9.58
C GLU A 428 -7.60 5.19 8.12
N LEU A 429 -8.69 5.52 7.43
CA LEU A 429 -8.65 5.92 6.03
C LEU A 429 -7.76 7.14 5.75
N SER A 430 -7.64 8.08 6.70
CA SER A 430 -6.73 9.22 6.55
C SER A 430 -5.26 8.78 6.45
N THR A 431 -4.86 7.78 7.24
CA THR A 431 -3.52 7.20 7.18
C THR A 431 -3.33 6.39 5.90
N GLN A 432 -4.33 5.59 5.51
CA GLN A 432 -4.31 4.83 4.26
C GLN A 432 -4.18 5.75 3.04
N ALA A 433 -4.86 6.91 3.01
CA ALA A 433 -4.75 7.87 1.93
C ALA A 433 -3.34 8.48 1.82
N VAL A 434 -2.67 8.73 2.95
CA VAL A 434 -1.27 9.18 2.95
C VAL A 434 -0.34 8.08 2.44
N ILE A 435 -0.54 6.82 2.83
CA ILE A 435 0.23 5.67 2.32
C ILE A 435 0.04 5.53 0.80
N GLU A 436 -1.21 5.58 0.31
CA GLU A 436 -1.53 5.49 -1.11
C GLU A 436 -0.82 6.59 -1.92
N ASP A 437 -0.94 7.84 -1.49
CA ASP A 437 -0.29 8.96 -2.17
C ASP A 437 1.24 8.96 -2.03
N ALA A 438 1.78 8.47 -0.92
CA ALA A 438 3.21 8.28 -0.75
C ALA A 438 3.77 7.24 -1.73
N ILE A 439 3.13 6.06 -1.84
CA ILE A 439 3.50 5.02 -2.82
C ILE A 439 3.41 5.58 -4.25
N LYS A 440 2.30 6.22 -4.59
CA LYS A 440 2.08 6.85 -5.89
C LYS A 440 3.19 7.84 -6.26
N ASN A 441 3.63 8.66 -5.31
CA ASN A 441 4.69 9.64 -5.48
C ASN A 441 6.10 9.10 -5.21
N GLY A 442 6.28 7.81 -4.93
CA GLY A 442 7.56 7.18 -4.68
C GLY A 442 8.25 7.64 -3.39
N ILE A 443 7.48 8.03 -2.39
CA ILE A 443 7.96 8.28 -1.02
C ILE A 443 7.95 6.94 -0.29
N LYS A 444 9.06 6.54 0.30
CA LYS A 444 9.14 5.29 1.06
C LYS A 444 8.26 5.37 2.29
N VAL A 445 7.49 4.30 2.51
CA VAL A 445 6.58 4.13 3.63
C VAL A 445 7.01 2.94 4.47
N ASP A 446 7.04 3.14 5.77
CA ASP A 446 7.23 2.09 6.75
C ASP A 446 6.15 2.25 7.85
N VAL A 447 5.34 1.23 8.06
CA VAL A 447 4.31 1.22 9.11
C VAL A 447 4.96 0.79 10.42
N ILE A 448 5.19 1.76 11.32
CA ILE A 448 5.87 1.54 12.59
C ILE A 448 4.93 0.87 13.60
N ASP A 449 3.70 1.36 13.70
CA ASP A 449 2.66 0.80 14.55
C ASP A 449 1.29 0.99 13.91
N GLU A 450 0.71 -0.12 13.47
CA GLU A 450 -0.58 -0.15 12.78
C GLU A 450 -1.75 0.22 13.71
N ASN A 451 -1.69 -0.22 14.98
CA ASN A 451 -2.76 0.05 15.95
C ASN A 451 -2.75 1.51 16.38
N ASP A 452 -1.57 2.09 16.59
CA ASP A 452 -1.41 3.50 16.94
C ASP A 452 -1.30 4.42 15.72
N GLN A 453 -1.52 3.91 14.49
CA GLN A 453 -1.57 4.69 13.24
C GLN A 453 -0.27 5.43 12.91
N PHE A 454 0.87 4.90 13.36
CA PHE A 454 2.19 5.50 13.17
C PHE A 454 2.86 5.00 11.89
N ILE A 455 3.23 5.91 11.02
CA ILE A 455 4.02 5.63 9.81
C ILE A 455 5.28 6.50 9.77
N ARG A 456 6.32 5.95 9.17
CA ARG A 456 7.54 6.67 8.79
C ARG A 456 7.56 6.84 7.29
N LEU A 457 7.84 8.06 6.86
CA LEU A 457 7.98 8.44 5.46
C LEU A 457 9.42 8.86 5.18
N GLU A 458 10.01 8.43 4.06
CA GLU A 458 11.38 8.79 3.70
C GLU A 458 11.48 9.18 2.23
N SER A 459 12.11 10.33 1.97
CA SER A 459 12.40 10.81 0.61
C SER A 459 13.63 11.69 0.58
N GLY A 460 14.57 11.40 -0.32
CA GLY A 460 15.77 12.24 -0.51
C GLY A 460 16.65 12.40 0.74
N GLY A 461 16.65 11.40 1.64
CA GLY A 461 17.37 11.43 2.91
C GLY A 461 16.63 12.17 4.04
N VAL A 462 15.44 12.74 3.77
CA VAL A 462 14.56 13.33 4.78
C VAL A 462 13.66 12.23 5.32
N VAL A 463 13.58 12.10 6.65
CA VAL A 463 12.71 11.17 7.37
C VAL A 463 11.69 11.95 8.17
N GLU A 464 10.41 11.62 7.99
CA GLU A 464 9.29 12.22 8.69
C GLU A 464 8.41 11.14 9.32
N TYR A 465 7.84 11.45 10.49
CA TYR A 465 6.89 10.58 11.19
C TYR A 465 5.51 11.21 11.15
N VAL A 466 4.51 10.40 10.87
CA VAL A 466 3.11 10.83 10.78
C VAL A 466 2.25 9.88 11.60
N LYS A 467 1.35 10.46 12.41
CA LYS A 467 0.32 9.75 13.15
C LYS A 467 -1.07 10.15 12.63
N ASN A 468 -1.97 9.18 12.49
CA ASN A 468 -3.36 9.39 12.01
C ASN A 468 -3.45 10.15 10.67
N GLY A 469 -2.41 10.06 9.82
CA GLY A 469 -2.37 10.68 8.50
C GLY A 469 -2.06 12.18 8.47
N ASN A 470 -2.15 12.93 9.58
CA ASN A 470 -1.93 14.37 9.55
C ASN A 470 -1.34 15.00 10.83
N MET A 471 -1.09 14.23 11.87
CA MET A 471 -0.28 14.68 13.00
C MET A 471 1.20 14.48 12.65
N THR A 472 1.96 15.57 12.61
CA THR A 472 3.30 15.57 12.02
C THR A 472 4.35 16.24 12.91
N SER A 473 5.62 16.12 12.53
CA SER A 473 6.75 16.81 13.16
C SER A 473 6.68 18.35 13.03
N LYS A 474 5.83 18.85 12.13
CA LYS A 474 5.70 20.30 11.88
C LYS A 474 4.84 21.02 12.93
N ASP A 475 3.97 20.29 13.63
CA ASP A 475 3.18 20.82 14.72
C ASP A 475 3.98 20.93 16.02
N THR A 476 3.63 21.91 16.86
CA THR A 476 4.24 22.05 18.18
C THR A 476 3.61 21.08 19.18
N TYR A 477 4.35 20.65 20.18
CA TYR A 477 3.82 19.77 21.25
C TYR A 477 2.61 20.41 21.99
N ILE A 478 2.57 21.74 22.11
CA ILE A 478 1.52 22.44 22.86
C ILE A 478 0.23 22.62 22.06
N SER A 479 0.27 22.61 20.73
CA SER A 479 -0.91 22.82 19.87
C SER A 479 -2.04 21.83 20.15
N PRO A 480 -1.82 20.51 20.16
CA PRO A 480 -2.86 19.53 20.48
C PRO A 480 -3.45 19.74 21.88
N LEU A 481 -2.61 20.07 22.88
CA LEU A 481 -3.04 20.25 24.27
C LEU A 481 -3.94 21.49 24.45
N ILE A 482 -3.68 22.56 23.68
CA ILE A 482 -4.58 23.73 23.65
C ILE A 482 -5.92 23.33 23.03
N MET A 483 -5.90 22.65 21.88
CA MET A 483 -7.12 22.30 21.15
C MET A 483 -7.96 21.22 21.84
N GLU A 484 -7.35 20.34 22.60
CA GLU A 484 -8.06 19.32 23.42
C GLU A 484 -8.91 19.98 24.52
N ASN A 485 -8.43 21.08 25.09
CA ASN A 485 -9.13 21.80 26.17
C ASN A 485 -9.97 22.96 25.62
N LYS A 486 -11.28 22.74 25.44
CA LYS A 486 -12.24 23.73 24.87
C LYS A 486 -12.22 25.07 25.56
N VAL A 487 -11.98 25.13 26.88
CA VAL A 487 -11.91 26.38 27.64
C VAL A 487 -10.62 27.14 27.32
N VAL A 488 -9.49 26.41 27.26
CA VAL A 488 -8.21 27.03 26.90
C VAL A 488 -8.24 27.52 25.47
N THR A 489 -8.75 26.72 24.52
CA THR A 489 -8.93 27.12 23.11
C THR A 489 -9.72 28.44 23.02
N LYS A 490 -10.90 28.53 23.67
CA LYS A 490 -11.73 29.74 23.63
C LYS A 490 -11.05 30.95 24.25
N LYS A 491 -10.32 30.74 25.36
CA LYS A 491 -9.59 31.82 26.02
C LYS A 491 -8.51 32.39 25.10
N VAL A 492 -7.70 31.52 24.51
CA VAL A 492 -6.63 31.90 23.56
C VAL A 492 -7.23 32.65 22.35
N LEU A 493 -8.31 32.12 21.77
CA LEU A 493 -8.98 32.76 20.64
C LEU A 493 -9.57 34.11 21.00
N SER A 494 -10.28 34.23 22.16
CA SER A 494 -10.86 35.49 22.64
C SER A 494 -9.79 36.54 22.91
N GLU A 495 -8.66 36.17 23.50
CA GLU A 495 -7.53 37.08 23.75
C GLU A 495 -6.90 37.62 22.45
N LYS A 496 -7.05 36.87 21.35
CA LYS A 496 -6.62 37.25 20.00
C LYS A 496 -7.69 38.02 19.22
N GLY A 497 -8.88 38.23 19.82
CA GLY A 497 -9.96 39.00 19.22
C GLY A 497 -10.95 38.22 18.36
N PHE A 498 -10.84 36.90 18.30
CA PHE A 498 -11.80 36.07 17.57
C PHE A 498 -13.12 35.94 18.34
N ARG A 499 -14.23 35.90 17.61
CA ARG A 499 -15.56 35.74 18.20
C ARG A 499 -15.76 34.25 18.60
N VAL A 500 -15.81 34.00 19.88
CA VAL A 500 -16.16 32.69 20.49
C VAL A 500 -17.46 32.83 21.30
N PRO A 501 -18.26 31.76 21.46
CA PRO A 501 -19.44 31.78 22.31
C PRO A 501 -19.09 32.18 23.74
N GLY A 502 -19.68 33.23 24.26
CA GLY A 502 -19.58 33.63 25.67
C GLY A 502 -20.36 32.65 26.56
N GLY A 503 -19.95 32.49 27.82
CA GLY A 503 -20.70 31.57 28.69
C GLY A 503 -20.04 31.32 30.04
N TYR A 504 -20.54 30.29 30.72
CA TYR A 504 -20.14 29.89 32.06
C TYR A 504 -19.72 28.43 32.09
N GLU A 505 -18.71 28.14 32.87
CA GLU A 505 -18.35 26.80 33.27
C GLU A 505 -18.93 26.50 34.63
N VAL A 506 -19.63 25.38 34.81
CA VAL A 506 -20.27 25.00 36.07
C VAL A 506 -20.09 23.52 36.31
N SER A 507 -19.99 23.14 37.58
CA SER A 507 -19.74 21.71 37.98
C SER A 507 -20.92 21.15 38.80
N THR A 508 -21.89 21.97 39.15
CA THR A 508 -23.06 21.53 39.92
C THR A 508 -24.33 22.17 39.38
N LEU A 509 -25.50 21.57 39.66
CA LEU A 509 -26.78 22.16 39.35
C LEU A 509 -26.98 23.53 40.09
N ASP A 510 -26.54 23.60 41.34
CA ASP A 510 -26.70 24.83 42.11
C ASP A 510 -25.89 25.98 41.50
N ASP A 511 -24.66 25.73 41.06
CA ASP A 511 -23.85 26.73 40.34
C ASP A 511 -24.52 27.19 39.03
N ALA A 512 -25.15 26.26 38.30
CA ALA A 512 -25.90 26.59 37.09
C ALA A 512 -27.13 27.44 37.40
N LEU A 513 -27.86 27.09 38.44
CA LEU A 513 -29.06 27.85 38.88
C LEU A 513 -28.73 29.28 39.31
N LEU A 514 -27.55 29.53 39.90
CA LEU A 514 -27.08 30.89 40.19
C LEU A 514 -26.88 31.76 38.93
N LYS A 515 -26.78 31.13 37.75
CA LYS A 515 -26.64 31.85 36.48
C LYS A 515 -27.96 31.98 35.73
N PHE A 516 -29.01 31.24 36.13
CA PHE A 516 -30.26 31.13 35.39
C PHE A 516 -30.92 32.49 35.15
N ASP A 517 -30.99 33.37 36.17
CA ASP A 517 -31.58 34.71 36.04
C ASP A 517 -30.92 35.59 34.95
N TYR A 518 -29.61 35.37 34.71
CA TYR A 518 -28.86 36.04 33.63
C TYR A 518 -29.10 35.45 32.27
N LEU A 519 -29.66 34.21 32.21
CA LEU A 519 -29.83 33.42 31.02
C LEU A 519 -31.29 33.32 30.54
N ILE A 520 -32.24 33.77 31.35
CA ILE A 520 -33.66 33.72 31.02
C ILE A 520 -33.92 34.33 29.64
N ASN A 521 -34.65 33.59 28.80
CA ASN A 521 -35.02 33.94 27.43
C ASN A 521 -33.84 34.29 26.49
N LYS A 522 -32.61 33.98 26.88
CA LYS A 522 -31.48 34.10 25.96
C LYS A 522 -31.26 32.75 25.25
N PRO A 523 -30.95 32.80 23.94
CA PRO A 523 -30.53 31.61 23.22
C PRO A 523 -29.24 31.03 23.82
N ILE A 524 -29.30 29.80 24.31
CA ILE A 524 -28.18 29.15 24.99
C ILE A 524 -28.00 27.67 24.55
N VAL A 525 -26.78 27.19 24.71
CA VAL A 525 -26.38 25.75 24.57
C VAL A 525 -25.82 25.29 25.90
N ILE A 526 -26.32 24.16 26.39
CA ILE A 526 -25.78 23.46 27.57
C ILE A 526 -25.13 22.22 27.09
N LYS A 527 -23.83 22.00 27.40
CA LYS A 527 -23.06 20.91 26.90
C LYS A 527 -21.95 20.44 27.87
N PRO A 528 -21.56 19.15 27.87
CA PRO A 528 -20.38 18.69 28.55
C PRO A 528 -19.14 19.42 28.07
N LYS A 529 -18.13 19.58 28.95
CA LYS A 529 -16.86 20.24 28.65
C LYS A 529 -15.91 19.40 27.82
N SER A 530 -15.77 18.12 28.15
CA SER A 530 -14.72 17.25 27.61
C SER A 530 -15.24 16.12 26.69
N THR A 531 -16.55 15.96 26.55
CA THR A 531 -17.13 14.90 25.71
C THR A 531 -17.18 15.27 24.25
N ASN A 532 -17.08 14.25 23.39
CA ASN A 532 -17.20 14.32 21.95
C ASN A 532 -18.54 13.70 21.49
N PHE A 533 -18.87 13.81 20.20
CA PHE A 533 -20.02 13.16 19.54
C PHE A 533 -21.42 13.71 19.91
N GLY A 534 -21.50 14.87 20.56
CA GLY A 534 -22.80 15.55 20.81
C GLY A 534 -23.64 14.95 21.94
N LEU A 535 -23.05 14.11 22.80
CA LEU A 535 -23.74 13.55 23.96
C LEU A 535 -24.00 14.62 25.03
N GLY A 536 -25.19 14.63 25.62
CA GLY A 536 -25.54 15.56 26.72
C GLY A 536 -25.68 17.02 26.30
N ILE A 537 -25.80 17.34 25.00
CA ILE A 537 -26.00 18.69 24.49
C ILE A 537 -27.52 19.02 24.46
N THR A 538 -27.91 20.19 25.00
CA THR A 538 -29.25 20.73 24.87
C THR A 538 -29.17 22.15 24.34
N ILE A 539 -29.99 22.50 23.34
CA ILE A 539 -30.02 23.79 22.69
C ILE A 539 -31.37 24.46 22.93
N PHE A 540 -31.36 25.66 23.53
CA PHE A 540 -32.52 26.53 23.68
C PHE A 540 -32.42 27.69 22.67
N LYS A 541 -32.82 27.45 21.42
CA LYS A 541 -32.68 28.45 20.31
C LYS A 541 -33.44 29.76 20.56
N HIS A 542 -34.52 29.68 21.29
CA HIS A 542 -35.33 30.86 21.64
C HIS A 542 -35.23 31.24 23.11
N GLY A 543 -34.26 30.64 23.81
CA GLY A 543 -34.14 30.74 25.26
C GLY A 543 -35.16 29.91 26.01
N THR A 544 -35.09 29.94 27.34
CA THR A 544 -36.08 29.32 28.21
C THR A 544 -36.27 30.21 29.48
N ASP A 545 -37.50 30.27 29.96
CA ASP A 545 -37.85 30.81 31.28
C ASP A 545 -38.28 29.70 32.25
N ASN A 546 -38.29 28.43 31.76
CA ASN A 546 -38.64 27.25 32.54
C ASN A 546 -37.41 26.69 33.26
N ILE A 547 -37.33 26.91 34.55
CA ILE A 547 -36.25 26.46 35.42
C ILE A 547 -36.16 24.91 35.48
N GLU A 548 -37.30 24.19 35.30
CA GLU A 548 -37.30 22.71 35.32
C GLU A 548 -36.64 22.18 34.07
N ASP A 549 -36.94 22.73 32.89
CA ASP A 549 -36.34 22.31 31.64
C ASP A 549 -34.83 22.66 31.59
N PHE A 550 -34.46 23.84 32.09
CA PHE A 550 -33.07 24.23 32.28
C PHE A 550 -32.34 23.26 33.20
N SER A 551 -32.95 22.92 34.37
CA SER A 551 -32.35 21.97 35.32
C SER A 551 -32.17 20.56 34.73
N LYS A 552 -33.15 20.06 33.98
CA LYS A 552 -33.06 18.79 33.28
C LYS A 552 -31.91 18.79 32.27
N ALA A 553 -31.76 19.86 31.49
CA ALA A 553 -30.67 20.00 30.53
C ALA A 553 -29.29 20.01 31.21
N VAL A 554 -29.17 20.74 32.32
CA VAL A 554 -27.95 20.74 33.15
C VAL A 554 -27.61 19.35 33.69
N LEU A 555 -28.60 18.65 34.25
CA LEU A 555 -28.41 17.30 34.79
C LEU A 555 -28.06 16.28 33.70
N LEU A 556 -28.62 16.42 32.51
CA LEU A 556 -28.23 15.55 31.36
C LEU A 556 -26.78 15.79 31.00
N ALA A 557 -26.31 17.01 30.92
CA ALA A 557 -24.91 17.31 30.63
C ALA A 557 -23.97 16.86 31.75
N LEU A 558 -24.32 17.05 33.02
CA LEU A 558 -23.56 16.60 34.21
C LEU A 558 -23.50 15.10 34.34
N LYS A 559 -24.43 14.34 33.73
CA LYS A 559 -24.34 12.87 33.65
C LYS A 559 -23.21 12.40 32.76
N GLU A 560 -22.89 13.17 31.73
CA GLU A 560 -21.85 12.83 30.74
C GLU A 560 -20.47 13.36 31.14
N ASP A 561 -20.40 14.48 31.91
CA ASP A 561 -19.13 15.08 32.36
C ASP A 561 -19.32 15.79 33.72
N LYS A 562 -18.26 15.81 34.53
CA LYS A 562 -18.25 16.51 35.81
C LYS A 562 -18.35 18.04 35.69
N ASP A 563 -17.85 18.60 34.58
CA ASP A 563 -17.85 20.02 34.25
C ASP A 563 -18.63 20.23 32.96
N ILE A 564 -19.52 21.22 32.94
CA ILE A 564 -20.32 21.54 31.76
C ILE A 564 -20.17 23.03 31.39
N LEU A 565 -20.50 23.35 30.15
CA LEU A 565 -20.51 24.70 29.60
C LEU A 565 -21.96 25.12 29.33
N ILE A 566 -22.33 26.33 29.77
CA ILE A 566 -23.56 27.00 29.38
C ILE A 566 -23.16 28.22 28.55
N GLU A 567 -23.45 28.20 27.25
CA GLU A 567 -22.90 29.14 26.28
C GLU A 567 -23.98 29.84 25.46
N GLU A 568 -23.65 31.00 24.92
CA GLU A 568 -24.43 31.70 23.91
C GLU A 568 -24.68 30.75 22.72
N PHE A 569 -25.92 30.66 22.29
CA PHE A 569 -26.24 30.03 21.00
C PHE A 569 -25.93 31.01 19.87
N ILE A 570 -25.06 30.60 18.94
CA ILE A 570 -24.75 31.36 17.72
C ILE A 570 -25.62 30.82 16.60
N ASP A 571 -26.43 31.68 15.98
CA ASP A 571 -27.27 31.31 14.84
C ASP A 571 -26.45 31.25 13.54
N GLY A 572 -26.70 30.23 12.74
CA GLY A 572 -26.02 30.01 11.45
C GLY A 572 -25.85 28.55 11.11
N THR A 573 -25.05 28.32 10.11
CA THR A 573 -24.69 26.97 9.62
C THR A 573 -23.23 26.67 9.95
N GLU A 574 -22.96 25.44 10.39
CA GLU A 574 -21.62 24.97 10.76
C GLU A 574 -20.84 24.51 9.54
N TYR A 575 -19.62 25.04 9.41
CA TYR A 575 -18.67 24.67 8.37
C TYR A 575 -17.34 24.23 8.98
N ARG A 576 -16.74 23.15 8.44
CA ARG A 576 -15.40 22.68 8.78
C ARG A 576 -14.40 23.22 7.77
N PHE A 577 -13.46 24.03 8.24
CA PHE A 577 -12.31 24.51 7.48
C PHE A 577 -11.11 23.61 7.77
N PHE A 578 -10.39 23.20 6.74
CA PHE A 578 -9.18 22.41 6.88
C PHE A 578 -7.96 23.24 6.46
N VAL A 579 -7.13 23.57 7.42
CA VAL A 579 -5.94 24.41 7.24
C VAL A 579 -4.70 23.52 7.26
N ILE A 580 -3.83 23.69 6.26
CA ILE A 580 -2.50 23.06 6.20
C ILE A 580 -1.49 24.15 5.84
N GLU A 581 -0.43 24.29 6.68
CA GLU A 581 0.72 25.17 6.45
C GLU A 581 0.33 26.62 6.08
N GLY A 582 -0.59 27.18 6.84
CA GLY A 582 -1.04 28.59 6.65
C GLY A 582 -1.93 28.80 5.43
N GLU A 583 -2.57 27.77 4.92
CA GLU A 583 -3.53 27.85 3.82
C GLU A 583 -4.77 26.99 4.09
N THR A 584 -5.95 27.55 3.89
CA THR A 584 -7.21 26.78 3.93
C THR A 584 -7.35 25.97 2.65
N LYS A 585 -7.11 24.67 2.75
CA LYS A 585 -7.14 23.72 1.62
C LYS A 585 -8.53 23.23 1.26
N ALA A 586 -9.44 23.18 2.24
CA ALA A 586 -10.79 22.69 2.03
C ALA A 586 -11.78 23.31 3.02
N VAL A 587 -13.02 23.49 2.56
CA VAL A 587 -14.16 23.91 3.40
C VAL A 587 -15.32 22.95 3.14
N LEU A 588 -15.90 22.42 4.21
CA LEU A 588 -16.94 21.42 4.14
C LEU A 588 -18.19 21.86 4.93
N LEU A 589 -19.36 21.73 4.31
CA LEU A 589 -20.64 21.72 5.00
C LEU A 589 -20.94 20.29 5.46
N ARG A 590 -21.14 20.10 6.75
CA ARG A 590 -21.61 18.85 7.33
C ARG A 590 -23.12 18.93 7.51
N VAL A 591 -23.83 17.98 6.90
CA VAL A 591 -25.30 17.90 7.00
C VAL A 591 -25.67 16.71 7.87
N PRO A 592 -26.55 16.87 8.87
CA PRO A 592 -27.02 15.74 9.67
C PRO A 592 -27.58 14.60 8.82
N ALA A 593 -27.57 13.39 9.35
CA ALA A 593 -28.19 12.24 8.69
C ALA A 593 -29.62 12.57 8.30
N ASN A 594 -29.96 12.40 7.03
CA ASN A 594 -31.22 12.82 6.43
C ASN A 594 -31.62 11.91 5.27
N VAL A 595 -32.89 11.99 4.89
CA VAL A 595 -33.39 11.48 3.61
C VAL A 595 -34.26 12.53 2.93
N VAL A 596 -34.32 12.46 1.59
CA VAL A 596 -35.16 13.32 0.76
C VAL A 596 -36.30 12.49 0.19
N GLY A 597 -37.52 12.97 0.37
CA GLY A 597 -38.72 12.31 -0.12
C GLY A 597 -38.78 12.25 -1.65
N ASP A 598 -39.30 11.15 -2.16
CA ASP A 598 -39.56 10.92 -3.57
C ASP A 598 -41.05 10.72 -3.88
N GLY A 599 -41.90 10.95 -2.90
CA GLY A 599 -43.35 10.79 -3.00
C GLY A 599 -43.83 9.34 -3.08
N LYS A 600 -42.95 8.35 -2.88
CA LYS A 600 -43.24 6.92 -3.12
C LYS A 600 -42.80 5.99 -1.99
N HIS A 601 -41.59 6.18 -1.48
CA HIS A 601 -40.97 5.28 -0.53
C HIS A 601 -41.08 5.83 0.90
N THR A 602 -41.16 4.91 1.85
CA THR A 602 -41.10 5.24 3.28
C THR A 602 -39.72 5.75 3.67
N ILE A 603 -39.60 6.49 4.77
CA ILE A 603 -38.32 6.94 5.31
C ILE A 603 -37.35 5.79 5.49
N ALA A 604 -37.81 4.63 6.04
CA ALA A 604 -36.97 3.45 6.18
C ALA A 604 -36.41 2.98 4.83
N LYS A 605 -37.23 2.92 3.78
CA LYS A 605 -36.80 2.51 2.44
C LYS A 605 -35.86 3.53 1.80
N LEU A 606 -36.09 4.83 2.00
CA LEU A 606 -35.20 5.88 1.52
C LEU A 606 -33.80 5.79 2.19
N VAL A 607 -33.73 5.40 3.47
CA VAL A 607 -32.47 5.11 4.16
C VAL A 607 -31.75 3.92 3.56
N GLU A 608 -32.47 2.82 3.26
CA GLU A 608 -31.86 1.67 2.56
C GLU A 608 -31.24 2.10 1.23
N ILE A 609 -32.02 2.80 0.38
CA ILE A 609 -31.55 3.31 -0.92
C ILE A 609 -30.33 4.23 -0.75
N LYS A 610 -30.37 5.14 0.23
CA LYS A 610 -29.25 6.05 0.49
C LYS A 610 -27.99 5.29 0.97
N ASN A 611 -28.18 4.21 1.71
CA ASN A 611 -27.10 3.34 2.20
C ASN A 611 -26.49 2.43 1.12
N GLU A 612 -27.09 2.31 -0.06
CA GLU A 612 -26.52 1.63 -1.23
C GLU A 612 -25.41 2.47 -1.90
N ASN A 613 -25.28 3.77 -1.54
CA ASN A 613 -24.21 4.62 -2.06
C ASN A 613 -22.84 4.04 -1.68
N PRO A 614 -21.91 3.80 -2.65
CA PRO A 614 -20.59 3.22 -2.39
C PRO A 614 -19.73 3.99 -1.39
N LEU A 615 -20.01 5.30 -1.21
CA LEU A 615 -19.33 6.12 -0.19
C LEU A 615 -19.69 5.71 1.24
N ARG A 616 -20.75 4.90 1.45
CA ARG A 616 -21.27 4.56 2.78
C ARG A 616 -20.99 3.11 3.16
N GLY A 617 -20.42 2.92 4.34
CA GLY A 617 -20.08 1.58 4.84
C GLY A 617 -19.32 1.58 6.15
N ASP A 618 -18.30 0.74 6.23
CA ASP A 618 -17.37 0.65 7.36
C ASP A 618 -16.42 1.85 7.36
N ALA A 619 -16.27 2.50 8.51
CA ALA A 619 -15.42 3.69 8.67
C ALA A 619 -13.93 3.48 8.32
N LYS A 620 -13.43 2.24 8.30
CA LYS A 620 -12.06 1.89 7.87
C LYS A 620 -11.95 1.60 6.37
N LYS A 621 -13.08 1.52 5.65
CA LYS A 621 -13.16 1.15 4.24
C LYS A 621 -13.87 2.19 3.38
N THR A 622 -14.74 3.00 3.98
CA THR A 622 -15.55 3.99 3.27
C THR A 622 -15.55 5.35 3.95
N PRO A 623 -15.63 6.45 3.19
CA PRO A 623 -15.54 7.81 3.72
C PRO A 623 -16.70 8.20 4.63
N LEU A 624 -17.90 7.64 4.40
CA LEU A 624 -19.12 7.92 5.13
C LEU A 624 -19.66 6.67 5.81
N LYS A 625 -20.25 6.84 6.98
CA LYS A 625 -20.91 5.75 7.69
C LYS A 625 -22.34 5.56 7.17
N LYS A 626 -22.85 4.32 7.23
CA LYS A 626 -24.26 4.02 6.97
C LYS A 626 -25.15 4.70 8.00
N ILE A 627 -26.33 5.13 7.58
CA ILE A 627 -27.37 5.61 8.45
C ILE A 627 -28.00 4.38 9.12
N GLU A 628 -28.00 4.37 10.44
CA GLU A 628 -28.67 3.35 11.24
C GLU A 628 -30.06 3.84 11.63
N LEU A 629 -31.03 2.93 11.74
CA LEU A 629 -32.37 3.25 12.22
C LEU A 629 -32.55 2.66 13.62
N GLY A 630 -32.53 3.53 14.63
CA GLY A 630 -32.61 3.16 16.04
C GLY A 630 -33.58 4.07 16.81
N GLU A 631 -33.51 3.99 18.14
CA GLU A 631 -34.35 4.81 19.03
C GLU A 631 -34.13 6.32 18.87
N ILE A 632 -32.86 6.73 18.64
CA ILE A 632 -32.51 8.14 18.52
C ILE A 632 -33.11 8.71 17.23
N GLU A 633 -33.01 7.98 16.11
CA GLU A 633 -33.58 8.37 14.83
C GLU A 633 -35.12 8.40 14.90
N SER A 634 -35.71 7.43 15.62
CA SER A 634 -37.17 7.41 15.87
C SER A 634 -37.64 8.63 16.66
N LEU A 635 -36.90 9.04 17.70
CA LEU A 635 -37.20 10.23 18.49
C LEU A 635 -37.09 11.51 17.65
N GLN A 636 -36.00 11.61 16.85
CA GLN A 636 -35.77 12.74 15.97
C GLN A 636 -36.85 12.90 14.91
N LEU A 637 -37.35 11.80 14.36
CA LEU A 637 -38.49 11.83 13.43
C LEU A 637 -39.79 12.24 14.13
N LYS A 638 -40.03 11.74 15.36
CA LYS A 638 -41.20 12.06 16.13
C LYS A 638 -41.31 13.55 16.45
N GLU A 639 -40.20 14.24 16.72
CA GLU A 639 -40.16 15.70 16.90
C GLU A 639 -40.59 16.47 15.65
N GLN A 640 -40.37 15.89 14.46
CA GLN A 640 -40.80 16.42 13.17
C GLN A 640 -42.21 15.95 12.78
N GLY A 641 -42.92 15.20 13.65
CA GLY A 641 -44.26 14.65 13.37
C GLY A 641 -44.22 13.46 12.40
N LEU A 642 -43.05 12.79 12.25
CA LEU A 642 -42.78 11.74 11.30
C LEU A 642 -42.48 10.41 12.02
N ASN A 643 -42.47 9.31 11.28
CA ASN A 643 -41.98 8.00 11.71
C ASN A 643 -41.34 7.25 10.53
N PHE A 644 -40.74 6.07 10.76
CA PHE A 644 -40.05 5.29 9.73
C PHE A 644 -40.95 4.87 8.55
N ASP A 645 -42.28 4.72 8.78
CA ASP A 645 -43.26 4.32 7.75
C ASP A 645 -43.84 5.51 6.99
N THR A 646 -43.50 6.75 7.38
CA THR A 646 -43.97 7.95 6.70
C THR A 646 -43.41 8.05 5.28
N ILE A 647 -44.32 8.34 4.32
CA ILE A 647 -43.94 8.67 2.94
C ILE A 647 -43.84 10.18 2.86
N LEU A 648 -42.67 10.72 2.57
CA LEU A 648 -42.40 12.12 2.42
C LEU A 648 -42.86 12.61 1.05
N GLU A 649 -43.30 13.87 0.97
CA GLU A 649 -43.54 14.55 -0.30
C GLU A 649 -42.20 14.66 -1.10
N GLU A 650 -42.30 14.76 -2.44
CA GLU A 650 -41.14 14.92 -3.29
C GLU A 650 -40.32 16.18 -2.91
N GLY A 651 -39.06 16.02 -2.60
CA GLY A 651 -38.16 17.09 -2.15
C GLY A 651 -38.25 17.43 -0.67
N GLN A 652 -39.18 16.87 0.09
CA GLN A 652 -39.27 17.07 1.54
C GLN A 652 -38.10 16.38 2.24
N ILE A 653 -37.40 17.04 3.16
CA ILE A 653 -36.28 16.48 3.90
C ILE A 653 -36.71 16.06 5.29
N ALA A 654 -36.43 14.85 5.68
CA ALA A 654 -36.53 14.37 7.06
C ALA A 654 -35.11 14.17 7.64
N TYR A 655 -34.84 14.84 8.75
CA TYR A 655 -33.58 14.67 9.48
C TYR A 655 -33.70 13.54 10.49
N LEU A 656 -32.68 12.67 10.51
CA LEU A 656 -32.60 11.46 11.36
C LEU A 656 -31.71 11.69 12.58
N ARG A 657 -30.93 12.76 12.56
CA ARG A 657 -30.07 13.21 13.66
C ARG A 657 -30.06 14.70 13.75
N GLU A 658 -29.82 15.23 14.95
CA GLU A 658 -29.63 16.67 15.15
C GLU A 658 -28.20 17.10 14.86
N ASN A 659 -27.21 16.27 15.24
CA ASN A 659 -25.80 16.54 14.99
C ASN A 659 -25.40 16.24 13.55
N SER A 660 -24.44 17.01 13.02
CA SER A 660 -23.93 16.92 11.66
C SER A 660 -22.73 15.97 11.52
N ASN A 661 -22.55 15.02 12.45
CA ASN A 661 -21.39 14.13 12.43
C ASN A 661 -21.49 13.08 11.32
N ILE A 662 -20.42 12.93 10.57
CA ILE A 662 -20.28 11.90 9.53
C ILE A 662 -20.33 10.48 10.14
N SER A 663 -19.81 10.32 11.36
CA SER A 663 -19.83 9.06 12.11
C SER A 663 -21.24 8.57 12.50
N THR A 664 -22.26 9.42 12.39
CA THR A 664 -23.66 9.09 12.63
C THR A 664 -24.52 9.05 11.37
N GLY A 665 -23.88 8.97 10.19
CA GLY A 665 -24.56 8.90 8.91
C GLY A 665 -24.79 10.24 8.21
N GLY A 666 -24.17 11.34 8.68
CA GLY A 666 -24.23 12.64 8.05
C GLY A 666 -23.63 12.65 6.64
N ASP A 667 -23.94 13.72 5.90
CA ASP A 667 -23.39 13.99 4.56
C ASP A 667 -22.29 15.06 4.62
N SER A 668 -21.37 15.02 3.67
CA SER A 668 -20.31 16.01 3.48
C SER A 668 -20.46 16.69 2.12
N ILE A 669 -20.47 18.02 2.11
CA ILE A 669 -20.60 18.83 0.90
C ILE A 669 -19.42 19.78 0.80
N ASP A 670 -18.63 19.69 -0.28
CA ASP A 670 -17.53 20.62 -0.52
C ASP A 670 -18.07 22.02 -0.82
N MET A 671 -17.61 23.01 -0.08
CA MET A 671 -17.97 24.42 -0.19
C MET A 671 -16.76 25.32 -0.45
N THR A 672 -15.62 24.74 -0.73
CA THR A 672 -14.32 25.43 -0.80
C THR A 672 -14.32 26.57 -1.83
N ASP A 673 -14.96 26.36 -2.98
CA ASP A 673 -14.99 27.37 -4.05
C ASP A 673 -16.14 28.39 -3.89
N GLU A 674 -17.09 28.18 -2.93
CA GLU A 674 -18.27 28.99 -2.75
C GLU A 674 -18.19 29.94 -1.52
N VAL A 675 -17.22 29.67 -0.63
CA VAL A 675 -17.01 30.47 0.58
C VAL A 675 -16.26 31.75 0.25
N ASP A 676 -16.66 32.86 0.89
CA ASP A 676 -15.92 34.13 0.81
C ASP A 676 -14.50 33.97 1.37
N GLU A 677 -13.51 34.55 0.69
CA GLU A 677 -12.08 34.37 1.00
C GLU A 677 -11.72 34.78 2.42
N SER A 678 -12.40 35.81 2.97
CA SER A 678 -12.16 36.27 4.33
C SER A 678 -12.38 35.22 5.41
N TYR A 679 -13.25 34.20 5.19
CA TYR A 679 -13.38 33.07 6.12
C TYR A 679 -12.22 32.09 6.01
N LYS A 680 -11.63 31.95 4.83
CA LYS A 680 -10.42 31.10 4.66
C LYS A 680 -9.24 31.75 5.37
N GLU A 681 -9.07 33.06 5.21
CA GLU A 681 -8.05 33.85 5.93
C GLU A 681 -8.25 33.75 7.43
N LEU A 682 -9.50 33.91 7.89
CA LEU A 682 -9.89 33.80 9.30
C LEU A 682 -9.52 32.43 9.88
N ALA A 683 -9.75 31.33 9.14
CA ALA A 683 -9.41 29.97 9.58
C ALA A 683 -7.87 29.79 9.68
N VAL A 684 -7.09 30.40 8.80
CA VAL A 684 -5.63 30.44 8.89
C VAL A 684 -5.17 31.19 10.14
N GLU A 685 -5.71 32.37 10.39
CA GLU A 685 -5.38 33.16 11.60
C GLU A 685 -5.73 32.40 12.89
N ILE A 686 -6.84 31.63 12.90
CA ILE A 686 -7.22 30.76 14.03
C ILE A 686 -6.21 29.64 14.19
N SER A 687 -5.80 28.97 13.10
CA SER A 687 -4.76 27.94 13.11
C SER A 687 -3.44 28.45 13.66
N ASP A 688 -3.03 29.64 13.25
CA ASP A 688 -1.80 30.30 13.74
C ASP A 688 -1.92 30.66 15.24
N ALA A 689 -3.10 31.10 15.70
CA ALA A 689 -3.36 31.33 17.12
C ALA A 689 -3.22 30.06 17.97
N MET A 690 -3.54 28.88 17.38
CA MET A 690 -3.34 27.56 17.99
C MET A 690 -1.89 27.04 17.82
N MET A 691 -1.02 27.75 17.10
CA MET A 691 0.34 27.32 16.74
C MET A 691 0.35 26.00 15.97
N ALA A 692 -0.70 25.70 15.22
CA ALA A 692 -0.88 24.46 14.48
C ALA A 692 -0.53 24.64 13.00
N LYS A 693 0.14 23.64 12.42
CA LYS A 693 0.37 23.54 10.97
C LYS A 693 -0.73 22.78 10.25
N VAL A 694 -1.36 21.86 10.98
CA VAL A 694 -2.56 21.15 10.50
C VAL A 694 -3.69 21.38 11.53
N CYS A 695 -4.78 21.99 11.08
CA CYS A 695 -5.89 22.32 11.96
C CYS A 695 -7.24 22.20 11.24
N GLY A 696 -8.23 21.65 11.94
CA GLY A 696 -9.63 21.70 11.56
C GLY A 696 -10.33 22.79 12.35
N VAL A 697 -10.89 23.80 11.70
CA VAL A 697 -11.60 24.91 12.36
C VAL A 697 -13.10 24.80 12.09
N ASP A 698 -13.91 24.76 13.14
CA ASP A 698 -15.38 24.76 13.06
C ASP A 698 -15.91 26.13 13.29
N LEU A 699 -16.53 26.70 12.25
CA LEU A 699 -17.19 28.01 12.28
C LEU A 699 -18.69 27.85 12.07
N ILE A 700 -19.48 28.52 12.90
CA ILE A 700 -20.87 28.78 12.56
C ILE A 700 -20.91 30.13 11.80
N ILE A 701 -21.52 30.13 10.62
CA ILE A 701 -21.56 31.28 9.71
C ILE A 701 -23.02 31.50 9.28
N LYS A 702 -23.49 32.77 9.32
CA LYS A 702 -24.85 33.11 8.90
C LYS A 702 -25.02 33.02 7.39
N ASP A 703 -24.09 33.58 6.65
CA ASP A 703 -24.07 33.52 5.18
C ASP A 703 -22.63 33.44 4.72
N ILE A 704 -22.27 32.29 4.18
CA ILE A 704 -20.89 31.94 3.76
C ILE A 704 -20.40 32.77 2.57
N LYS A 705 -21.31 33.47 1.86
CA LYS A 705 -20.99 34.31 0.70
C LYS A 705 -20.75 35.79 1.06
N GLN A 706 -21.01 36.18 2.31
CA GLN A 706 -20.71 37.52 2.81
C GLN A 706 -19.37 37.54 3.53
N ALA A 707 -18.63 38.63 3.42
CA ALA A 707 -17.35 38.77 4.09
C ALA A 707 -17.48 38.61 5.62
N ALA A 708 -16.46 37.98 6.22
CA ALA A 708 -16.40 37.72 7.66
C ALA A 708 -16.39 39.04 8.47
N THR A 709 -17.22 39.12 9.50
CA THR A 709 -17.24 40.19 10.50
C THR A 709 -17.51 39.59 11.87
N ASN A 710 -17.13 40.27 12.96
CA ASN A 710 -17.39 39.76 14.32
C ASN A 710 -18.91 39.63 14.66
N GLN A 711 -19.81 39.88 13.70
CA GLN A 711 -21.27 39.79 13.90
C GLN A 711 -21.90 38.64 13.15
N ASN A 712 -21.20 38.05 12.16
CA ASN A 712 -21.78 37.04 11.25
C ASN A 712 -21.10 35.66 11.31
N TYR A 713 -20.11 35.47 12.23
CA TYR A 713 -19.53 34.13 12.50
C TYR A 713 -19.35 33.89 14.01
N GLY A 714 -19.06 32.67 14.38
CA GLY A 714 -18.53 32.27 15.69
C GLY A 714 -17.65 31.04 15.59
N VAL A 715 -16.52 31.06 16.29
CA VAL A 715 -15.60 29.89 16.36
C VAL A 715 -16.14 28.95 17.41
N ILE A 716 -16.48 27.72 17.00
CA ILE A 716 -17.00 26.71 17.91
C ILE A 716 -15.86 25.87 18.46
N GLU A 717 -14.93 25.45 17.59
CA GLU A 717 -13.88 24.50 17.92
C GLU A 717 -12.71 24.66 16.97
N ALA A 718 -11.51 24.43 17.49
CA ALA A 718 -10.31 24.14 16.72
C ALA A 718 -9.87 22.71 17.06
N ASN A 719 -9.58 21.91 16.04
CA ASN A 719 -9.32 20.48 16.19
C ASN A 719 -7.93 20.14 15.66
N PHE A 720 -7.13 19.45 16.49
CA PHE A 720 -5.99 18.69 16.01
C PHE A 720 -6.48 17.37 15.38
N ASN A 721 -5.67 16.75 14.52
CA ASN A 721 -6.03 15.52 13.83
C ASN A 721 -7.42 15.53 13.15
N PRO A 722 -7.73 16.53 12.30
CA PRO A 722 -9.00 16.58 11.61
C PRO A 722 -9.12 15.47 10.56
N MET A 723 -10.31 14.86 10.43
CA MET A 723 -10.57 13.81 9.47
C MET A 723 -10.46 14.33 8.04
N MET A 724 -9.55 13.76 7.22
CA MET A 724 -9.33 14.15 5.84
C MET A 724 -10.32 13.52 4.86
N MET A 725 -10.80 12.30 5.13
CA MET A 725 -11.52 11.50 4.13
C MET A 725 -12.84 12.12 3.66
N MET A 726 -13.55 12.83 4.54
CA MET A 726 -14.78 13.52 4.15
C MET A 726 -14.54 14.71 3.19
N HIS A 727 -13.30 15.21 3.09
CA HIS A 727 -12.87 16.22 2.12
C HIS A 727 -12.31 15.58 0.86
N ILE A 728 -11.59 14.46 1.00
CA ILE A 728 -11.03 13.70 -0.14
C ILE A 728 -12.16 13.09 -0.97
N TYR A 729 -13.19 12.55 -0.32
CA TYR A 729 -14.36 11.95 -0.96
C TYR A 729 -15.64 12.52 -0.39
N PRO A 730 -16.00 13.78 -0.72
CA PRO A 730 -17.24 14.39 -0.25
C PRO A 730 -18.45 13.68 -0.89
N HIS A 731 -19.59 13.70 -0.17
CA HIS A 731 -20.85 13.21 -0.72
C HIS A 731 -21.26 14.00 -1.96
N LYS A 732 -20.99 15.31 -1.96
CA LYS A 732 -21.26 16.21 -3.08
C LYS A 732 -20.16 17.27 -3.19
N GLY A 733 -19.77 17.61 -4.41
CA GLY A 733 -18.77 18.61 -4.73
C GLY A 733 -17.45 18.03 -5.21
N LYS A 734 -16.36 18.77 -5.11
CA LYS A 734 -15.03 18.40 -5.60
C LYS A 734 -14.24 17.65 -4.54
N SER A 735 -13.50 16.67 -4.96
CA SER A 735 -12.47 16.02 -4.13
C SER A 735 -11.35 17.01 -3.78
N ARG A 736 -10.98 17.09 -2.51
CA ARG A 736 -9.82 17.85 -2.01
C ARG A 736 -8.82 16.85 -1.43
N ARG A 737 -7.81 16.46 -2.23
CA ARG A 737 -6.84 15.42 -1.87
C ARG A 737 -5.83 15.91 -0.83
N LEU A 738 -6.28 16.15 0.40
CA LEU A 738 -5.52 16.73 1.52
C LEU A 738 -4.27 15.92 1.90
N SER A 739 -4.26 14.61 1.63
CA SER A 739 -3.09 13.74 1.82
C SER A 739 -1.89 14.20 0.98
N LEU A 740 -2.12 14.69 -0.25
CA LEU A 740 -1.06 15.29 -1.08
C LEU A 740 -0.54 16.60 -0.46
N ASP A 741 -1.42 17.42 0.15
CA ASP A 741 -0.99 18.66 0.80
C ASP A 741 -0.15 18.38 2.05
N VAL A 742 -0.48 17.33 2.83
CA VAL A 742 0.36 16.85 3.93
C VAL A 742 1.73 16.42 3.42
N LEU A 743 1.79 15.63 2.34
CA LEU A 743 3.07 15.22 1.75
C LEU A 743 3.89 16.40 1.21
N ARG A 744 3.25 17.42 0.59
CA ARG A 744 3.92 18.66 0.13
C ARG A 744 4.52 19.44 1.29
N MET A 745 3.81 19.54 2.40
CA MET A 745 4.30 20.17 3.63
C MET A 745 5.53 19.44 4.20
N LEU A 746 5.50 18.11 4.18
CA LEU A 746 6.59 17.29 4.73
C LEU A 746 7.82 17.25 3.82
N PHE A 747 7.62 17.26 2.50
CA PHE A 747 8.66 17.16 1.48
C PHE A 747 8.59 18.29 0.46
N PRO A 748 8.88 19.56 0.88
CA PRO A 748 8.69 20.75 0.03
C PRO A 748 9.60 20.76 -1.21
N ASP A 749 10.75 20.12 -1.14
CA ASP A 749 11.70 20.03 -2.26
C ASP A 749 11.35 18.95 -3.29
N ARG A 750 10.30 18.16 -3.02
CA ARG A 750 9.82 17.10 -3.89
C ARG A 750 8.59 17.56 -4.68
N LYS A 751 8.59 17.30 -5.98
CA LYS A 751 7.37 17.41 -6.77
C LYS A 751 6.41 16.29 -6.37
N ILE A 752 5.25 16.64 -5.84
CA ILE A 752 4.15 15.74 -5.46
C ILE A 752 3.02 15.93 -6.47
N ASN A 753 2.67 14.86 -7.20
CA ASN A 753 1.66 14.85 -8.28
C ASN A 753 0.26 14.59 -7.75
#